data_c2bda30400d5490044343880d5e99024
#
_entry.id   c2bda30400d5490044343880d5e99024
#
_cell.length_a   1.000
_cell.length_b   1.000
_cell.length_c   1.000
_cell.angle_alpha   90.00
_cell.angle_beta   90.00
_cell.angle_gamma   90.00
#
_symmetry.space_group_name_H-M   'P 1'
#
loop_
_entity.id
_entity.type
_entity.pdbx_description
1 polymer ?
#
loop_
_entity_poly.entity_id
_entity_poly.type
_entity_poly.pdbx_seq_one_letter_code
_entity_poly.pdbx_strand_id
1 'polypeptide(L)'
;MATAVQQPGESSGSKRRRRRARRAAREAAVAQNGGNGAHPDVGVDPTSVRPDELTLIPAAPVDRPDERTSIPPAAVVGPAEPRAAAAEPTDDFRDLLGQAVGLRLDAVSREFGGRDEMHVTALQNVTLDVGPCEFVAIVGPSGCGKSTLLSLMGGLDRPTAGHVYGAGLPLGELPDRELSDYRLQRVSTIFQTFNLIPSMTAEENVALPLTLAGVEPEQRLRRARHLLALVGLEERAKTRAGRLSGGEQQKVAVARALANRPGLILADEPTGSLDSAAGESVLALLEDLNRRGATLVLVTHDPEVARRATRVVRMIDGRAIELESGKPTVRSQDPIDPAPRMHWRDTLKVGLGGAGRRPLRSVLTATGVAIGIAALSLIGALATGLQQALDAPALATSQVHQVAVYPVADARTPALDAATLATLSRLPHVRAAWGQMGMSGTFTGAGTAIGTNAPVTPPSGELISLPPLGSSSALPTVTAGRLPRSDKATELLLSDSEAVALGFKSPAGAVGTGVKFTATSGALVPALTANQVTHPASLTFIVVGIFSSDYMPAGSPGALAPNGVMRAYWSTLAGPNGWKGGEYSSVTLLADSGLYVGPLRNSVESLGFQTQTFGDQFRNFEDLLGKLRVALLGLAIVALLLACLGIANTMYTAVLERTKEIGVLKALGARSRDVMLLFLAEATGIGLAGGLIGAFVAVGLGRLGNAAVDRLTQSVASTGFDVFRVDVPIVLIAIVLAVALSSVSGLLPALRAAMQDPSRALRYE
;
A
#
# COMPACT_ATOMS: atom_id res chain seq x y z
N MET A 1 39.64 23.85 -31.19
CA MET A 1 38.90 24.27 -32.37
C MET A 1 37.68 23.37 -32.48
N ALA A 2 36.57 23.84 -31.98
CA ALA A 2 35.31 23.11 -31.94
C ALA A 2 34.22 24.03 -32.49
N THR A 3 33.57 23.59 -33.52
CA THR A 3 32.50 24.31 -34.20
C THR A 3 31.17 23.88 -33.63
N ALA A 4 30.48 24.80 -32.92
CA ALA A 4 29.12 24.63 -32.44
C ALA A 4 28.13 24.90 -33.57
N VAL A 5 27.20 23.95 -33.80
CA VAL A 5 26.04 24.16 -34.69
C VAL A 5 24.83 24.51 -33.82
N GLN A 6 24.37 25.76 -33.97
CA GLN A 6 23.11 26.25 -33.40
C GLN A 6 21.94 25.74 -34.26
N GLN A 7 20.92 25.19 -33.60
CA GLN A 7 19.58 25.00 -34.19
C GLN A 7 18.69 26.19 -33.90
N PRO A 8 17.84 26.64 -34.89
CA PRO A 8 17.03 27.84 -34.75
C PRO A 8 15.73 27.55 -33.94
N GLY A 9 15.38 28.53 -33.09
CA GLY A 9 14.20 28.53 -32.24
C GLY A 9 12.88 28.59 -33.02
N GLU A 10 11.93 27.77 -32.64
CA GLU A 10 10.55 27.82 -33.12
C GLU A 10 9.83 29.08 -32.61
N SER A 11 9.32 29.86 -33.54
CA SER A 11 8.60 31.12 -33.30
C SER A 11 7.20 30.89 -32.69
N SER A 12 6.82 31.77 -31.76
CA SER A 12 5.53 31.79 -31.05
C SER A 12 4.25 31.79 -31.92
N GLY A 13 4.40 31.96 -33.23
CA GLY A 13 3.30 31.96 -34.20
C GLY A 13 2.68 30.60 -34.51
N SER A 14 3.44 29.51 -34.37
CA SER A 14 3.00 28.13 -34.65
C SER A 14 1.98 27.60 -33.62
N LYS A 15 2.14 27.95 -32.35
CA LYS A 15 1.23 27.52 -31.28
C LYS A 15 -0.16 28.19 -31.34
N ARG A 16 -0.24 29.45 -31.81
CA ARG A 16 -1.53 30.13 -32.02
C ARG A 16 -2.31 29.56 -33.18
N ARG A 17 -1.65 29.17 -34.29
CA ARG A 17 -2.32 28.52 -35.47
C ARG A 17 -2.88 27.14 -35.10
N ARG A 18 -2.17 26.31 -34.31
CA ARG A 18 -2.68 24.99 -33.87
C ARG A 18 -3.86 25.09 -32.89
N ARG A 19 -3.93 26.13 -32.06
CA ARG A 19 -5.10 26.36 -31.18
C ARG A 19 -6.34 26.82 -31.95
N ARG A 20 -6.19 27.68 -32.99
CA ARG A 20 -7.32 28.10 -33.84
C ARG A 20 -7.86 26.93 -34.67
N ALA A 21 -7.01 26.09 -35.23
CA ALA A 21 -7.45 24.90 -35.98
C ALA A 21 -8.22 23.89 -35.13
N ARG A 22 -7.83 23.69 -33.86
CA ARG A 22 -8.56 22.78 -32.93
C ARG A 22 -9.90 23.36 -32.47
N ARG A 23 -10.06 24.69 -32.43
CA ARG A 23 -11.34 25.32 -32.08
C ARG A 23 -12.32 25.24 -33.25
N ALA A 24 -11.86 25.49 -34.48
CA ALA A 24 -12.68 25.35 -35.70
C ALA A 24 -13.15 23.90 -35.92
N ALA A 25 -12.29 22.91 -35.63
CA ALA A 25 -12.68 21.49 -35.72
C ALA A 25 -13.72 21.07 -34.69
N ARG A 26 -13.75 21.73 -33.52
CA ARG A 26 -14.74 21.45 -32.47
C ARG A 26 -16.09 22.11 -32.75
N GLU A 27 -16.09 23.28 -33.34
CA GLU A 27 -17.31 23.99 -33.79
C GLU A 27 -17.96 23.31 -35.02
N ALA A 28 -17.18 22.70 -35.90
CA ALA A 28 -17.69 21.92 -37.04
C ALA A 28 -18.31 20.57 -36.59
N ALA A 29 -17.81 19.95 -35.51
CA ALA A 29 -18.36 18.70 -34.96
C ALA A 29 -19.70 18.91 -34.24
N VAL A 30 -19.96 20.10 -33.69
CA VAL A 30 -21.24 20.46 -33.08
C VAL A 30 -22.32 20.79 -34.11
N ALA A 31 -21.95 21.27 -35.30
CA ALA A 31 -22.88 21.59 -36.36
C ALA A 31 -23.36 20.38 -37.18
N GLN A 32 -22.71 19.24 -37.10
CA GLN A 32 -23.12 17.99 -37.80
C GLN A 32 -24.08 17.08 -37.03
N ASN A 33 -24.44 17.38 -35.79
CA ASN A 33 -25.34 16.57 -34.99
C ASN A 33 -26.74 17.19 -34.75
N GLY A 34 -27.13 18.15 -35.58
CA GLY A 34 -28.45 18.81 -35.55
C GLY A 34 -29.21 18.63 -36.85
N GLY A 35 -29.80 17.47 -37.05
CA GLY A 35 -30.67 17.30 -38.21
C GLY A 35 -31.10 15.83 -38.40
N ASN A 36 -32.38 15.63 -38.21
CA ASN A 36 -33.25 14.50 -38.57
C ASN A 36 -33.69 13.55 -37.41
N GLY A 37 -34.95 13.69 -37.10
CA GLY A 37 -35.75 12.77 -36.33
C GLY A 37 -37.20 13.21 -36.34
N ALA A 38 -37.92 12.96 -37.46
CA ALA A 38 -39.35 13.13 -37.56
C ALA A 38 -40.09 12.18 -36.60
N HIS A 39 -41.03 12.69 -35.82
CA HIS A 39 -42.05 11.95 -35.10
C HIS A 39 -43.13 11.43 -36.09
N PRO A 40 -43.57 10.18 -35.95
CA PRO A 40 -44.92 9.82 -36.43
C PRO A 40 -45.91 9.94 -35.27
N ASP A 41 -46.93 10.78 -35.47
CA ASP A 41 -48.19 10.81 -34.75
C ASP A 41 -48.82 9.43 -34.72
N VAL A 42 -49.17 8.93 -33.53
CA VAL A 42 -50.17 7.87 -33.35
C VAL A 42 -51.19 8.40 -32.36
N GLY A 43 -52.37 8.75 -32.91
CA GLY A 43 -53.58 9.07 -32.18
C GLY A 43 -54.07 7.87 -31.37
N VAL A 44 -54.35 8.09 -30.11
CA VAL A 44 -55.04 7.15 -29.25
C VAL A 44 -56.45 7.64 -29.02
N ASP A 45 -57.42 6.87 -29.59
CA ASP A 45 -58.87 6.99 -29.41
C ASP A 45 -59.24 6.46 -28.00
N PRO A 46 -60.01 7.19 -27.19
CA PRO A 46 -60.39 6.74 -25.85
C PRO A 46 -61.77 6.08 -25.81
N THR A 47 -61.89 4.82 -26.29
CA THR A 47 -63.06 4.01 -25.95
C THR A 47 -62.78 2.53 -26.23
N SER A 48 -62.43 1.77 -25.21
CA SER A 48 -62.88 0.38 -25.02
C SER A 48 -62.31 -0.21 -23.73
N VAL A 49 -63.06 -0.06 -22.69
CA VAL A 49 -62.90 -0.84 -21.45
C VAL A 49 -63.65 -2.17 -21.68
N ARG A 50 -62.98 -3.29 -21.60
CA ARG A 50 -63.57 -4.59 -21.28
C ARG A 50 -63.01 -5.10 -19.97
N PRO A 51 -63.91 -5.49 -19.02
CA PRO A 51 -63.53 -6.16 -17.80
C PRO A 51 -63.57 -7.65 -18.05
N ASP A 52 -62.53 -8.37 -17.64
CA ASP A 52 -62.62 -9.76 -17.18
C ASP A 52 -61.17 -10.32 -17.10
N GLU A 53 -60.81 -10.57 -15.87
CA GLU A 53 -60.01 -11.68 -15.36
C GLU A 53 -59.33 -11.30 -14.02
N LEU A 54 -60.17 -11.29 -12.98
CA LEU A 54 -59.73 -11.39 -11.59
C LEU A 54 -59.62 -12.86 -11.22
N THR A 55 -58.44 -13.40 -11.18
CA THR A 55 -58.16 -14.70 -10.60
C THR A 55 -58.12 -14.56 -9.08
N LEU A 56 -59.13 -15.09 -8.43
CA LEU A 56 -59.28 -15.24 -6.99
C LEU A 56 -58.23 -16.21 -6.43
N ILE A 57 -57.48 -15.77 -5.45
CA ILE A 57 -56.73 -16.61 -4.52
C ILE A 57 -57.64 -16.90 -3.33
N PRO A 58 -57.87 -18.17 -2.93
CA PRO A 58 -58.80 -18.49 -1.85
C PRO A 58 -58.24 -18.14 -0.48
N ALA A 59 -59.07 -17.51 0.32
CA ALA A 59 -58.84 -17.25 1.74
C ALA A 59 -58.96 -18.55 2.56
N ALA A 60 -57.99 -18.80 3.44
CA ALA A 60 -58.05 -19.83 4.46
C ALA A 60 -59.06 -19.47 5.56
N PRO A 61 -59.70 -20.45 6.18
CA PRO A 61 -60.81 -20.20 7.12
C PRO A 61 -60.31 -19.70 8.48
N VAL A 62 -61.04 -18.72 8.99
CA VAL A 62 -60.92 -18.22 10.38
C VAL A 62 -61.71 -19.16 11.29
N ASP A 63 -61.04 -19.96 12.09
CA ASP A 63 -61.59 -20.68 13.23
C ASP A 63 -61.81 -19.74 14.41
N ARG A 64 -63.07 -19.64 14.86
CA ARG A 64 -63.44 -19.06 16.16
C ARG A 64 -63.36 -20.16 17.19
N PRO A 65 -62.67 -19.95 18.32
CA PRO A 65 -62.92 -20.78 19.50
C PRO A 65 -63.92 -20.10 20.42
N ASP A 66 -65.01 -20.76 20.69
CA ASP A 66 -65.85 -20.58 21.86
C ASP A 66 -65.14 -21.13 23.08
N GLU A 67 -65.60 -20.65 24.23
CA GLU A 67 -65.55 -21.14 25.60
C GLU A 67 -64.54 -20.56 26.57
N ARG A 68 -65.14 -19.68 27.37
CA ARG A 68 -65.14 -19.63 28.85
C ARG A 68 -63.99 -20.36 29.55
N THR A 69 -63.08 -19.57 30.09
CA THR A 69 -62.34 -19.97 31.25
C THR A 69 -62.24 -18.81 32.27
N SER A 70 -62.69 -19.15 33.45
CA SER A 70 -62.87 -18.42 34.69
C SER A 70 -61.69 -17.51 35.10
N ILE A 71 -62.04 -16.31 35.56
CA ILE A 71 -61.19 -15.37 36.27
C ILE A 71 -60.93 -15.91 37.68
N PRO A 72 -59.67 -16.07 38.14
CA PRO A 72 -59.39 -16.28 39.56
C PRO A 72 -59.51 -14.95 40.34
N PRO A 73 -59.87 -15.00 41.64
CA PRO A 73 -60.16 -13.78 42.42
C PRO A 73 -58.91 -12.96 42.71
N ALA A 74 -59.15 -11.65 42.72
CA ALA A 74 -58.16 -10.61 43.03
C ALA A 74 -57.44 -10.87 44.35
N ALA A 75 -56.10 -10.99 44.28
CA ALA A 75 -55.25 -10.94 45.46
C ALA A 75 -55.29 -9.49 46.04
N VAL A 76 -55.61 -9.42 47.33
CA VAL A 76 -55.60 -8.20 48.14
C VAL A 76 -54.16 -7.65 48.12
N VAL A 77 -53.98 -6.51 47.46
CA VAL A 77 -52.72 -5.76 47.50
C VAL A 77 -52.69 -5.03 48.87
N GLY A 78 -51.72 -5.43 49.69
CA GLY A 78 -51.38 -4.66 50.90
C GLY A 78 -50.82 -3.27 50.53
N PRO A 79 -50.78 -2.33 51.50
CA PRO A 79 -50.36 -0.97 51.19
C PRO A 79 -48.92 -0.94 50.66
N ALA A 80 -48.76 -0.41 49.48
CA ALA A 80 -47.46 -0.21 48.85
C ALA A 80 -46.62 0.72 49.75
N GLU A 81 -45.43 0.26 50.09
CA GLU A 81 -44.40 1.15 50.64
C GLU A 81 -44.23 2.35 49.73
N PRO A 82 -43.98 3.55 50.26
CA PRO A 82 -43.79 4.74 49.43
C PRO A 82 -42.54 4.50 48.59
N ARG A 83 -42.73 4.32 47.27
CA ARG A 83 -41.69 4.45 46.27
C ARG A 83 -40.93 5.72 46.60
N ALA A 84 -39.61 5.54 46.85
CA ALA A 84 -38.69 6.66 47.00
C ALA A 84 -39.01 7.70 45.92
N ALA A 85 -39.31 8.90 46.37
CA ALA A 85 -39.61 10.05 45.51
C ALA A 85 -38.58 10.10 44.43
N ALA A 86 -39.03 10.03 43.16
CA ALA A 86 -38.20 10.35 42.03
C ALA A 86 -37.52 11.67 42.36
N ALA A 87 -36.21 11.66 42.50
CA ALA A 87 -35.45 12.88 42.69
C ALA A 87 -35.93 13.87 41.63
N GLU A 88 -36.43 15.01 42.10
CA GLU A 88 -36.73 16.13 41.21
C GLU A 88 -35.54 16.32 40.30
N PRO A 89 -35.73 16.57 38.99
CA PRO A 89 -34.63 16.82 38.09
C PRO A 89 -33.90 18.04 38.60
N THR A 90 -32.81 17.79 39.31
CA THR A 90 -31.90 18.82 39.76
C THR A 90 -31.57 19.71 38.57
N ASP A 91 -31.57 20.99 38.78
CA ASP A 91 -31.45 22.16 37.90
C ASP A 91 -30.12 22.11 37.07
N ASP A 92 -29.97 21.09 36.26
CA ASP A 92 -28.73 20.69 35.54
C ASP A 92 -28.52 21.49 34.23
N PHE A 93 -29.47 22.43 33.97
CA PHE A 93 -29.40 23.26 32.77
C PHE A 93 -28.34 24.39 32.87
N ARG A 94 -27.98 24.84 34.08
CA ARG A 94 -26.86 25.80 34.21
C ARG A 94 -25.55 25.27 33.70
N ASP A 95 -25.38 23.96 33.73
CA ASP A 95 -24.23 23.28 33.22
C ASP A 95 -24.21 23.12 31.70
N LEU A 96 -25.29 23.51 30.99
CA LEU A 96 -25.42 23.41 29.54
C LEU A 96 -24.88 24.62 28.79
N LEU A 97 -24.73 25.75 29.43
CA LEU A 97 -24.35 27.01 28.79
C LEU A 97 -23.02 27.52 29.34
N GLY A 98 -22.23 28.13 28.47
CA GLY A 98 -21.07 28.90 28.85
C GLY A 98 -21.40 30.35 29.16
N GLN A 99 -20.38 31.16 29.33
CA GLN A 99 -20.54 32.60 29.51
C GLN A 99 -21.17 33.23 28.27
N ALA A 100 -22.23 34.03 28.44
CA ALA A 100 -22.91 34.70 27.34
C ALA A 100 -21.96 35.59 26.51
N VAL A 101 -22.08 35.49 25.20
CA VAL A 101 -21.19 36.17 24.24
C VAL A 101 -21.95 37.27 23.51
N GLY A 102 -21.45 38.51 23.58
CA GLY A 102 -21.93 39.61 22.74
C GLY A 102 -21.25 39.62 21.37
N LEU A 103 -21.93 40.18 20.39
CA LEU A 103 -21.45 40.41 19.03
C LEU A 103 -21.50 41.88 18.66
N ARG A 104 -20.50 42.34 17.89
CA ARG A 104 -20.50 43.68 17.33
C ARG A 104 -19.99 43.63 15.87
N LEU A 105 -20.72 44.22 14.98
CA LEU A 105 -20.41 44.41 13.59
C LEU A 105 -20.29 45.89 13.28
N ASP A 106 -19.15 46.33 12.78
CA ASP A 106 -18.85 47.71 12.44
C ASP A 106 -18.66 47.84 10.93
N ALA A 107 -19.63 48.47 10.24
CA ALA A 107 -19.57 48.75 8.80
C ALA A 107 -19.21 47.56 7.92
N VAL A 108 -19.72 46.38 8.23
CA VAL A 108 -19.34 45.10 7.63
C VAL A 108 -19.88 44.98 6.20
N SER A 109 -18.99 44.69 5.27
CA SER A 109 -19.33 44.37 3.88
C SER A 109 -18.76 43.02 3.48
N ARG A 110 -19.49 42.28 2.63
CA ARG A 110 -19.04 40.99 2.11
C ARG A 110 -19.38 40.87 0.63
N GLU A 111 -18.33 40.68 -0.18
CA GLU A 111 -18.42 40.46 -1.61
C GLU A 111 -17.92 39.07 -1.98
N PHE A 112 -18.60 38.41 -2.92
CA PHE A 112 -18.19 37.14 -3.51
C PHE A 112 -17.90 37.38 -5.00
N GLY A 113 -16.83 36.82 -5.51
CA GLY A 113 -16.42 36.88 -6.90
C GLY A 113 -14.91 36.66 -7.01
N GLY A 114 -14.45 36.09 -8.13
CA GLY A 114 -13.05 35.97 -8.51
C GLY A 114 -12.65 37.04 -9.52
N ARG A 115 -11.37 37.10 -9.93
CA ARG A 115 -10.85 38.08 -10.92
C ARG A 115 -11.57 38.07 -12.27
N ASP A 116 -12.26 36.96 -12.60
CA ASP A 116 -12.97 36.76 -13.89
C ASP A 116 -14.45 36.37 -13.66
N GLU A 117 -14.99 36.48 -12.44
CA GLU A 117 -16.38 36.14 -12.08
C GLU A 117 -17.18 37.39 -11.75
N MET A 118 -18.50 37.31 -11.92
CA MET A 118 -19.43 38.40 -11.59
C MET A 118 -19.36 38.65 -10.08
N HIS A 119 -19.03 39.88 -9.68
CA HIS A 119 -19.03 40.29 -8.27
C HIS A 119 -20.45 40.37 -7.73
N VAL A 120 -20.72 39.61 -6.69
CA VAL A 120 -21.99 39.65 -5.97
C VAL A 120 -21.75 40.20 -4.57
N THR A 121 -22.32 41.37 -4.29
CA THR A 121 -22.26 41.97 -2.95
C THR A 121 -23.37 41.38 -2.10
N ALA A 122 -23.03 40.58 -1.11
CA ALA A 122 -23.98 39.94 -0.22
C ALA A 122 -24.33 40.79 1.01
N LEU A 123 -23.38 41.60 1.48
CA LEU A 123 -23.59 42.53 2.61
C LEU A 123 -22.96 43.90 2.29
N GLN A 124 -23.64 44.95 2.65
CA GLN A 124 -23.22 46.33 2.42
C GLN A 124 -23.32 47.15 3.72
N ASN A 125 -22.18 47.51 4.28
CA ASN A 125 -22.05 48.45 5.40
C ASN A 125 -22.97 48.12 6.57
N VAL A 126 -23.03 46.85 6.99
CA VAL A 126 -23.90 46.40 8.09
C VAL A 126 -23.26 46.74 9.42
N THR A 127 -23.97 47.50 10.22
CA THR A 127 -23.61 47.79 11.60
C THR A 127 -24.71 47.25 12.52
N LEU A 128 -24.31 46.38 13.46
CA LEU A 128 -25.23 45.69 14.35
C LEU A 128 -24.51 45.29 15.65
N ASP A 129 -25.11 45.62 16.77
CA ASP A 129 -24.67 45.17 18.10
C ASP A 129 -25.67 44.16 18.67
N VAL A 130 -25.19 43.04 19.23
CA VAL A 130 -26.00 42.06 19.97
C VAL A 130 -25.42 41.92 21.36
N GLY A 131 -26.21 42.25 22.36
CA GLY A 131 -25.80 42.15 23.76
C GLY A 131 -25.76 40.73 24.29
N PRO A 132 -24.97 40.46 25.35
CA PRO A 132 -25.03 39.17 26.05
C PRO A 132 -26.46 38.89 26.56
N CYS A 133 -26.89 37.63 26.48
CA CYS A 133 -28.23 37.14 26.86
C CYS A 133 -29.39 37.71 26.02
N GLU A 134 -29.09 38.40 24.92
CA GLU A 134 -30.12 38.95 24.04
C GLU A 134 -30.63 37.87 23.06
N PHE A 135 -31.94 37.94 22.76
CA PHE A 135 -32.55 37.14 21.70
C PHE A 135 -32.92 38.05 20.52
N VAL A 136 -32.12 37.95 19.44
CA VAL A 136 -32.30 38.76 18.23
C VAL A 136 -32.81 37.89 17.08
N ALA A 137 -33.88 38.32 16.43
CA ALA A 137 -34.33 37.73 15.17
C ALA A 137 -33.90 38.59 13.97
N ILE A 138 -33.30 38.02 12.97
CA ILE A 138 -32.93 38.64 11.69
C ILE A 138 -33.91 38.17 10.63
N VAL A 139 -34.73 39.11 10.11
CA VAL A 139 -35.77 38.81 9.12
C VAL A 139 -35.47 39.45 7.77
N GLY A 140 -35.94 38.87 6.67
CA GLY A 140 -35.83 39.45 5.35
C GLY A 140 -36.07 38.44 4.22
N PRO A 141 -36.23 38.88 2.97
CA PRO A 141 -36.46 37.99 1.85
C PRO A 141 -35.28 37.03 1.59
N SER A 142 -35.53 35.94 0.85
CA SER A 142 -34.46 35.02 0.42
C SER A 142 -33.40 35.77 -0.43
N GLY A 143 -32.13 35.45 -0.20
CA GLY A 143 -31.02 36.09 -0.92
C GLY A 143 -30.54 37.46 -0.39
N CYS A 144 -31.21 38.08 0.62
CA CYS A 144 -30.79 39.37 1.16
C CYS A 144 -29.54 39.36 2.06
N GLY A 145 -28.83 38.24 2.20
CA GLY A 145 -27.58 38.18 2.94
C GLY A 145 -27.64 37.62 4.37
N LYS A 146 -28.78 37.15 4.87
CA LYS A 146 -28.98 36.65 6.28
C LYS A 146 -27.99 35.56 6.68
N SER A 147 -27.88 34.46 5.87
CA SER A 147 -26.97 33.34 6.16
C SER A 147 -25.51 33.74 6.01
N THR A 148 -25.22 34.74 5.15
CA THR A 148 -23.88 35.35 5.05
C THR A 148 -23.50 36.07 6.31
N LEU A 149 -24.44 36.88 6.83
CA LEU A 149 -24.27 37.61 8.10
C LEU A 149 -24.02 36.63 9.25
N LEU A 150 -24.84 35.59 9.35
CA LEU A 150 -24.70 34.55 10.38
C LEU A 150 -23.34 33.84 10.27
N SER A 151 -22.85 33.58 9.03
CA SER A 151 -21.56 32.97 8.80
C SER A 151 -20.38 33.82 9.28
N LEU A 152 -20.50 35.17 9.15
CA LEU A 152 -19.49 36.11 9.67
C LEU A 152 -19.51 36.14 11.20
N MET A 153 -20.71 36.20 11.82
CA MET A 153 -20.89 36.15 13.28
C MET A 153 -20.34 34.85 13.89
N GLY A 154 -20.48 33.74 13.16
CA GLY A 154 -19.95 32.42 13.56
C GLY A 154 -18.45 32.21 13.28
N GLY A 155 -17.76 33.20 12.70
CA GLY A 155 -16.38 33.06 12.30
C GLY A 155 -16.17 31.95 11.25
N LEU A 156 -17.18 31.65 10.42
CA LEU A 156 -17.13 30.69 9.33
C LEU A 156 -16.61 31.34 8.05
N ASP A 157 -16.77 32.66 7.92
CA ASP A 157 -16.31 33.47 6.81
C ASP A 157 -15.68 34.75 7.34
N ARG A 158 -15.00 35.53 6.49
CA ARG A 158 -14.34 36.77 6.84
C ARG A 158 -14.95 37.93 6.06
N PRO A 159 -15.12 39.14 6.70
CA PRO A 159 -15.61 40.29 5.97
C PRO A 159 -14.62 40.72 4.88
N THR A 160 -15.13 41.32 3.80
CA THR A 160 -14.33 41.99 2.78
C THR A 160 -13.90 43.37 3.24
N ALA A 161 -14.77 44.07 4.00
CA ALA A 161 -14.49 45.35 4.64
C ALA A 161 -15.26 45.46 5.96
N GLY A 162 -14.82 46.33 6.86
CA GLY A 162 -15.37 46.48 8.21
C GLY A 162 -14.85 45.40 9.17
N HIS A 163 -15.35 45.43 10.41
CA HIS A 163 -14.89 44.57 11.48
C HIS A 163 -16.03 43.81 12.14
N VAL A 164 -15.78 42.53 12.45
CA VAL A 164 -16.71 41.68 13.22
C VAL A 164 -16.03 41.29 14.53
N TYR A 165 -16.68 41.60 15.64
CA TYR A 165 -16.21 41.24 16.98
C TYR A 165 -17.15 40.20 17.58
N GLY A 166 -16.59 39.08 18.06
CA GLY A 166 -17.32 38.08 18.85
C GLY A 166 -16.57 37.79 20.14
N ALA A 167 -17.24 37.81 21.26
CA ALA A 167 -16.58 37.72 22.57
C ALA A 167 -15.50 38.80 22.81
N GLY A 168 -15.62 39.98 22.18
CA GLY A 168 -14.59 41.03 22.22
C GLY A 168 -13.40 40.83 21.28
N LEU A 169 -13.33 39.71 20.50
CA LEU A 169 -12.23 39.37 19.61
C LEU A 169 -12.53 39.79 18.16
N PRO A 170 -11.57 40.37 17.41
CA PRO A 170 -11.72 40.76 15.98
C PRO A 170 -11.67 39.53 15.08
N LEU A 171 -12.83 38.91 14.83
CA LEU A 171 -12.92 37.61 14.12
C LEU A 171 -12.31 37.65 12.71
N GLY A 172 -12.32 38.78 12.01
CA GLY A 172 -11.75 38.94 10.69
C GLY A 172 -10.21 38.82 10.66
N GLU A 173 -9.55 39.16 11.76
CA GLU A 173 -8.09 39.24 11.89
C GLU A 173 -7.47 38.02 12.55
N LEU A 174 -8.29 37.21 13.27
CA LEU A 174 -7.81 36.03 13.96
C LEU A 174 -7.25 34.98 12.99
N PRO A 175 -6.14 34.32 13.36
CA PRO A 175 -5.65 33.15 12.62
C PRO A 175 -6.68 32.01 12.68
N ASP A 176 -6.69 31.14 11.66
CA ASP A 176 -7.66 30.04 11.53
C ASP A 176 -7.74 29.12 12.76
N ARG A 177 -6.61 29.01 13.49
CA ARG A 177 -6.55 28.22 14.72
C ARG A 177 -7.44 28.84 15.81
N GLU A 178 -7.35 30.13 16.03
CA GLU A 178 -8.11 30.85 17.04
C GLU A 178 -9.58 30.96 16.65
N LEU A 179 -9.88 31.12 15.35
CA LEU A 179 -11.26 31.01 14.84
C LEU A 179 -11.85 29.61 15.09
N SER A 180 -11.04 28.54 14.97
CA SER A 180 -11.49 27.19 15.31
C SER A 180 -11.78 27.05 16.80
N ASP A 181 -10.94 27.62 17.66
CA ASP A 181 -11.14 27.61 19.11
C ASP A 181 -12.36 28.44 19.50
N TYR A 182 -12.62 29.60 18.85
CA TYR A 182 -13.85 30.39 19.01
C TYR A 182 -15.10 29.56 18.67
N ARG A 183 -15.11 28.88 17.50
CA ARG A 183 -16.22 27.99 17.09
C ARG A 183 -16.42 26.80 18.03
N LEU A 184 -15.34 26.28 18.60
CA LEU A 184 -15.40 25.12 19.49
C LEU A 184 -15.92 25.46 20.89
N GLN A 185 -15.56 26.65 21.41
CA GLN A 185 -15.77 26.98 22.82
C GLN A 185 -16.84 28.05 23.09
N ARG A 186 -17.04 29.00 22.16
CA ARG A 186 -17.86 30.20 22.43
C ARG A 186 -19.16 30.23 21.62
N VAL A 187 -19.14 29.70 20.39
CA VAL A 187 -20.32 29.83 19.51
C VAL A 187 -20.74 28.45 18.98
N SER A 188 -22.01 28.30 18.80
CA SER A 188 -22.53 27.11 18.08
C SER A 188 -23.53 27.53 17.02
N THR A 189 -23.58 26.81 15.92
CA THR A 189 -24.45 27.10 14.78
C THR A 189 -25.41 25.95 14.54
N ILE A 190 -26.70 26.25 14.47
CA ILE A 190 -27.80 25.38 14.05
C ILE A 190 -28.07 25.73 12.59
N PHE A 191 -27.79 24.79 11.68
CA PHE A 191 -27.91 25.02 10.24
C PHE A 191 -29.30 24.63 9.72
N GLN A 192 -29.76 25.29 8.69
CA GLN A 192 -31.03 25.03 8.00
C GLN A 192 -31.15 23.57 7.51
N THR A 193 -30.05 23.00 6.97
CA THR A 193 -29.98 21.63 6.43
C THR A 193 -29.39 20.63 7.44
N PHE A 194 -29.57 20.84 8.75
CA PHE A 194 -29.11 20.02 9.88
C PHE A 194 -27.60 19.78 9.93
N ASN A 195 -26.98 19.52 8.77
CA ASN A 195 -25.54 19.26 8.61
C ASN A 195 -25.04 18.19 9.59
N LEU A 196 -25.80 17.11 9.73
CA LEU A 196 -25.37 15.91 10.44
C LEU A 196 -24.53 15.04 9.51
N ILE A 197 -23.63 14.26 10.08
CA ILE A 197 -22.89 13.22 9.34
C ILE A 197 -23.78 11.98 9.25
N PRO A 198 -24.33 11.64 8.05
CA PRO A 198 -25.40 10.65 7.94
C PRO A 198 -24.99 9.23 8.35
N SER A 199 -23.70 8.93 8.24
CA SER A 199 -23.12 7.64 8.60
C SER A 199 -22.88 7.43 10.08
N MET A 200 -22.85 8.50 10.86
CA MET A 200 -22.74 8.50 12.33
C MET A 200 -24.11 8.33 13.00
N THR A 201 -24.14 7.74 14.19
CA THR A 201 -25.33 7.70 15.03
C THR A 201 -25.70 9.08 15.57
N ALA A 202 -26.89 9.23 16.15
CA ALA A 202 -27.29 10.47 16.81
C ALA A 202 -26.31 10.83 17.94
N GLU A 203 -25.98 9.87 18.81
CA GLU A 203 -25.03 10.09 19.91
C GLU A 203 -23.62 10.46 19.42
N GLU A 204 -23.14 9.86 18.31
CA GLU A 204 -21.84 10.21 17.72
C GLU A 204 -21.84 11.62 17.12
N ASN A 205 -22.93 12.03 16.46
CA ASN A 205 -23.08 13.41 15.96
C ASN A 205 -23.07 14.43 17.09
N VAL A 206 -23.79 14.17 18.20
CA VAL A 206 -23.82 15.06 19.36
C VAL A 206 -22.46 15.04 20.08
N ALA A 207 -21.78 13.90 20.15
CA ALA A 207 -20.47 13.77 20.79
C ALA A 207 -19.33 14.38 19.96
N LEU A 208 -19.55 14.71 18.67
CA LEU A 208 -18.49 15.15 17.75
C LEU A 208 -17.78 16.43 18.22
N PRO A 209 -18.46 17.52 18.64
CA PRO A 209 -17.79 18.69 19.21
C PRO A 209 -16.95 18.37 20.45
N LEU A 210 -17.43 17.46 21.31
CA LEU A 210 -16.71 17.01 22.51
C LEU A 210 -15.47 16.19 22.14
N THR A 211 -15.55 15.42 21.05
CA THR A 211 -14.41 14.68 20.50
C THR A 211 -13.32 15.63 20.02
N LEU A 212 -13.72 16.72 19.33
CA LEU A 212 -12.80 17.76 18.87
C LEU A 212 -12.17 18.51 20.05
N ALA A 213 -12.94 18.69 21.14
CA ALA A 213 -12.47 19.28 22.39
C ALA A 213 -11.61 18.35 23.26
N GLY A 214 -11.32 17.11 22.81
CA GLY A 214 -10.48 16.16 23.54
C GLY A 214 -11.11 15.58 24.80
N VAL A 215 -12.45 15.61 24.94
CA VAL A 215 -13.14 15.03 26.08
C VAL A 215 -13.07 13.51 26.05
N GLU A 216 -12.88 12.88 27.21
CA GLU A 216 -12.79 11.43 27.36
C GLU A 216 -14.02 10.68 26.81
N PRO A 217 -13.84 9.51 26.17
CA PRO A 217 -14.90 8.78 25.47
C PRO A 217 -16.16 8.53 26.31
N GLU A 218 -16.00 8.15 27.56
CA GLU A 218 -17.14 7.88 28.44
C GLU A 218 -17.90 9.14 28.81
N GLN A 219 -17.19 10.23 29.12
CA GLN A 219 -17.79 11.50 29.49
C GLN A 219 -18.56 12.10 28.33
N ARG A 220 -17.98 12.10 27.10
CA ARG A 220 -18.65 12.66 25.92
C ARG A 220 -19.90 11.88 25.53
N LEU A 221 -19.90 10.53 25.65
CA LEU A 221 -21.08 9.72 25.36
C LEU A 221 -22.17 9.88 26.42
N ARG A 222 -21.82 9.98 27.72
CA ARG A 222 -22.77 10.31 28.77
C ARG A 222 -23.44 11.65 28.51
N ARG A 223 -22.64 12.69 28.21
CA ARG A 223 -23.19 14.02 27.91
C ARG A 223 -24.03 14.03 26.65
N ALA A 224 -23.59 13.31 25.56
CA ALA A 224 -24.38 13.23 24.35
C ALA A 224 -25.76 12.58 24.57
N ARG A 225 -25.84 11.51 25.35
CA ARG A 225 -27.11 10.86 25.68
C ARG A 225 -27.99 11.76 26.55
N HIS A 226 -27.41 12.44 27.52
CA HIS A 226 -28.14 13.42 28.31
C HIS A 226 -28.76 14.54 27.43
N LEU A 227 -27.99 15.09 26.49
CA LEU A 227 -28.47 16.08 25.54
C LEU A 227 -29.55 15.54 24.60
N LEU A 228 -29.44 14.29 24.18
CA LEU A 228 -30.48 13.62 23.39
C LEU A 228 -31.74 13.39 24.19
N ALA A 229 -31.65 13.07 25.48
CA ALA A 229 -32.80 12.94 26.37
C ALA A 229 -33.52 14.27 26.50
N LEU A 230 -32.81 15.40 26.63
CA LEU A 230 -33.39 16.76 26.72
C LEU A 230 -34.23 17.12 25.48
N VAL A 231 -33.84 16.61 24.29
CA VAL A 231 -34.64 16.85 23.07
C VAL A 231 -35.63 15.71 22.77
N GLY A 232 -35.81 14.75 23.71
CA GLY A 232 -36.73 13.62 23.58
C GLY A 232 -36.31 12.55 22.57
N LEU A 233 -34.99 12.33 22.41
CA LEU A 233 -34.41 11.36 21.45
C LEU A 233 -33.49 10.30 22.09
N GLU A 234 -33.70 10.03 23.41
CA GLU A 234 -32.85 9.03 24.12
C GLU A 234 -32.88 7.65 23.46
N GLU A 235 -34.08 7.16 23.09
CA GLU A 235 -34.23 5.85 22.44
C GLU A 235 -33.62 5.80 21.05
N ARG A 236 -33.43 6.94 20.40
CA ARG A 236 -32.83 7.07 19.06
C ARG A 236 -31.32 7.29 19.07
N ALA A 237 -30.68 7.32 20.24
CA ALA A 237 -29.26 7.65 20.39
C ALA A 237 -28.34 6.81 19.47
N LYS A 238 -28.63 5.52 19.31
CA LYS A 238 -27.86 4.59 18.46
C LYS A 238 -28.31 4.53 17.00
N THR A 239 -29.36 5.26 16.63
CA THR A 239 -29.85 5.32 15.24
C THR A 239 -28.93 6.20 14.41
N ARG A 240 -28.57 5.76 13.19
CA ARG A 240 -27.77 6.59 12.26
C ARG A 240 -28.56 7.82 11.83
N ALA A 241 -27.90 8.98 11.80
CA ALA A 241 -28.54 10.25 11.48
C ALA A 241 -29.26 10.24 10.12
N GLY A 242 -28.73 9.54 9.12
CA GLY A 242 -29.38 9.41 7.81
C GLY A 242 -30.66 8.56 7.79
N ARG A 243 -31.05 7.94 8.91
CA ARG A 243 -32.30 7.17 9.06
C ARG A 243 -33.34 7.88 9.94
N LEU A 244 -32.99 9.03 10.48
CA LEU A 244 -33.90 9.84 11.29
C LEU A 244 -34.80 10.70 10.39
N SER A 245 -36.00 11.01 10.87
CA SER A 245 -36.87 11.98 10.22
C SER A 245 -36.27 13.39 10.27
N GLY A 246 -36.73 14.33 9.43
CA GLY A 246 -36.23 15.70 9.42
C GLY A 246 -36.34 16.38 10.79
N GLY A 247 -37.45 16.19 11.48
CA GLY A 247 -37.65 16.73 12.84
C GLY A 247 -36.71 16.12 13.88
N GLU A 248 -36.46 14.79 13.80
CA GLU A 248 -35.48 14.13 14.66
C GLU A 248 -34.04 14.60 14.35
N GLN A 249 -33.70 14.77 13.06
CA GLN A 249 -32.40 15.33 12.67
C GLN A 249 -32.16 16.73 13.21
N GLN A 250 -33.15 17.59 13.14
CA GLN A 250 -33.08 18.95 13.71
C GLN A 250 -32.86 18.91 15.22
N LYS A 251 -33.62 18.10 15.96
CA LYS A 251 -33.42 17.89 17.40
C LYS A 251 -32.01 17.40 17.73
N VAL A 252 -31.43 16.48 16.91
CA VAL A 252 -30.03 16.06 17.05
C VAL A 252 -29.09 17.22 16.77
N ALA A 253 -29.37 18.08 15.78
CA ALA A 253 -28.54 19.26 15.48
C ALA A 253 -28.56 20.28 16.63
N VAL A 254 -29.71 20.49 17.28
CA VAL A 254 -29.83 21.33 18.47
C VAL A 254 -29.05 20.72 19.65
N ALA A 255 -29.20 19.42 19.91
CA ALA A 255 -28.47 18.74 20.97
C ALA A 255 -26.93 18.83 20.71
N ARG A 256 -26.48 18.67 19.45
CA ARG A 256 -25.08 18.85 19.06
C ARG A 256 -24.59 20.28 19.33
N ALA A 257 -25.44 21.27 19.07
CA ALA A 257 -25.10 22.67 19.30
C ALA A 257 -24.81 22.96 20.78
N LEU A 258 -25.46 22.27 21.71
CA LEU A 258 -25.28 22.42 23.15
C LEU A 258 -24.10 21.63 23.74
N ALA A 259 -23.44 20.80 22.94
CA ALA A 259 -22.41 19.85 23.42
C ALA A 259 -21.30 20.54 24.21
N ASN A 260 -20.73 21.62 23.68
CA ASN A 260 -19.57 22.33 24.25
C ASN A 260 -19.95 23.55 25.08
N ARG A 261 -21.20 23.67 25.59
CA ARG A 261 -21.65 24.78 26.42
C ARG A 261 -21.45 26.14 25.75
N PRO A 262 -22.09 26.42 24.60
CA PRO A 262 -21.90 27.69 23.91
C PRO A 262 -22.51 28.85 24.70
N GLY A 263 -21.83 30.00 24.65
CA GLY A 263 -22.39 31.26 25.15
C GLY A 263 -23.21 32.01 24.10
N LEU A 264 -23.06 31.66 22.83
CA LEU A 264 -23.76 32.21 21.66
C LEU A 264 -24.30 31.09 20.80
N ILE A 265 -25.57 31.12 20.47
CA ILE A 265 -26.25 30.21 19.58
C ILE A 265 -26.71 30.99 18.33
N LEU A 266 -26.24 30.57 17.17
CA LEU A 266 -26.66 31.11 15.88
C LEU A 266 -27.56 30.08 15.20
N ALA A 267 -28.79 30.44 14.85
CA ALA A 267 -29.77 29.54 14.26
C ALA A 267 -30.22 30.05 12.88
N ASP A 268 -29.94 29.30 11.83
CA ASP A 268 -30.35 29.60 10.46
C ASP A 268 -31.59 28.78 10.11
N GLU A 269 -32.77 29.42 10.08
CA GLU A 269 -34.11 28.86 9.79
C GLU A 269 -34.38 27.53 10.54
N PRO A 270 -34.27 27.48 11.87
CA PRO A 270 -34.25 26.22 12.62
C PRO A 270 -35.57 25.42 12.56
N THR A 271 -36.64 26.01 12.03
CA THR A 271 -37.98 25.39 11.92
C THR A 271 -38.45 25.22 10.47
N GLY A 272 -37.73 25.80 9.49
CA GLY A 272 -38.20 25.89 8.12
C GLY A 272 -38.42 24.53 7.38
N SER A 273 -37.91 23.44 7.90
CA SER A 273 -38.07 22.09 7.35
C SER A 273 -38.84 21.13 8.26
N LEU A 274 -39.54 21.68 9.32
CA LEU A 274 -40.23 20.90 10.32
C LEU A 274 -41.76 21.02 10.17
N ASP A 275 -42.48 20.01 10.65
CA ASP A 275 -43.91 20.16 10.93
C ASP A 275 -44.13 21.14 12.08
N SER A 276 -45.35 21.69 12.18
CA SER A 276 -45.68 22.73 13.15
C SER A 276 -45.42 22.32 14.60
N ALA A 277 -45.66 21.05 14.95
CA ALA A 277 -45.45 20.55 16.31
C ALA A 277 -43.99 20.40 16.69
N ALA A 278 -43.18 19.86 15.75
CA ALA A 278 -41.74 19.76 15.95
C ALA A 278 -41.05 21.13 15.95
N GLY A 279 -41.51 22.04 15.07
CA GLY A 279 -41.03 23.42 15.03
C GLY A 279 -41.29 24.16 16.35
N GLU A 280 -42.47 24.04 16.90
CA GLU A 280 -42.85 24.63 18.19
C GLU A 280 -41.98 24.10 19.34
N SER A 281 -41.75 22.81 19.38
CA SER A 281 -40.85 22.14 20.36
C SER A 281 -39.41 22.69 20.32
N VAL A 282 -38.88 22.90 19.12
CA VAL A 282 -37.52 23.46 18.93
C VAL A 282 -37.46 24.92 19.36
N LEU A 283 -38.47 25.74 19.00
CA LEU A 283 -38.51 27.14 19.39
C LEU A 283 -38.63 27.30 20.90
N ALA A 284 -39.53 26.54 21.54
CA ALA A 284 -39.68 26.55 23.00
C ALA A 284 -38.36 26.20 23.71
N LEU A 285 -37.58 25.25 23.19
CA LEU A 285 -36.26 24.91 23.71
C LEU A 285 -35.27 26.08 23.54
N LEU A 286 -35.23 26.74 22.38
CA LEU A 286 -34.34 27.88 22.12
C LEU A 286 -34.71 29.09 23.05
N GLU A 287 -35.99 29.36 23.26
CA GLU A 287 -36.45 30.38 24.23
C GLU A 287 -36.03 30.04 25.66
N ASP A 288 -36.14 28.77 26.04
CA ASP A 288 -35.72 28.35 27.38
C ASP A 288 -34.20 28.52 27.58
N LEU A 289 -33.37 28.18 26.57
CA LEU A 289 -31.95 28.43 26.60
C LEU A 289 -31.61 29.93 26.72
N ASN A 290 -32.33 30.81 25.99
CA ASN A 290 -32.14 32.26 26.13
C ASN A 290 -32.54 32.78 27.51
N ARG A 291 -33.68 32.35 28.05
CA ARG A 291 -34.09 32.68 29.42
C ARG A 291 -33.07 32.29 30.48
N ARG A 292 -32.29 31.23 30.22
CA ARG A 292 -31.22 30.74 31.09
C ARG A 292 -29.86 31.43 30.86
N GLY A 293 -29.79 32.38 29.94
CA GLY A 293 -28.64 33.24 29.75
C GLY A 293 -27.84 33.02 28.48
N ALA A 294 -28.28 32.19 27.53
CA ALA A 294 -27.64 32.09 26.22
C ALA A 294 -27.94 33.34 25.37
N THR A 295 -26.97 33.87 24.66
CA THR A 295 -27.20 34.82 23.57
C THR A 295 -27.70 34.03 22.35
N LEU A 296 -28.82 34.48 21.75
CA LEU A 296 -29.44 33.79 20.62
C LEU A 296 -29.64 34.76 19.44
N VAL A 297 -29.09 34.41 18.30
CA VAL A 297 -29.35 35.09 17.02
C VAL A 297 -30.04 34.10 16.09
N LEU A 298 -31.26 34.40 15.70
CA LEU A 298 -32.10 33.54 14.87
C LEU A 298 -32.38 34.24 13.54
N VAL A 299 -32.13 33.54 12.46
CA VAL A 299 -32.51 33.96 11.10
C VAL A 299 -33.79 33.24 10.71
N THR A 300 -34.80 33.98 10.25
CA THR A 300 -36.07 33.42 9.77
C THR A 300 -36.72 34.33 8.73
N HIS A 301 -37.56 33.74 7.88
CA HIS A 301 -38.47 34.49 7.02
C HIS A 301 -39.91 34.47 7.58
N ASP A 302 -40.16 33.72 8.68
CA ASP A 302 -41.46 33.60 9.33
C ASP A 302 -41.65 34.70 10.38
N PRO A 303 -42.68 35.59 10.22
CA PRO A 303 -42.96 36.65 11.17
C PRO A 303 -43.43 36.14 12.56
N GLU A 304 -44.01 34.94 12.63
CA GLU A 304 -44.44 34.37 13.91
C GLU A 304 -43.28 33.93 14.77
N VAL A 305 -42.27 33.30 14.10
CA VAL A 305 -41.03 32.94 14.73
C VAL A 305 -40.26 34.19 15.20
N ALA A 306 -40.23 35.23 14.36
CA ALA A 306 -39.52 36.46 14.66
C ALA A 306 -40.10 37.22 15.89
N ARG A 307 -41.42 37.16 16.11
CA ARG A 307 -42.10 37.81 17.25
C ARG A 307 -41.71 37.23 18.62
N ARG A 308 -41.05 36.05 18.64
CA ARG A 308 -40.56 35.44 19.88
C ARG A 308 -39.26 36.07 20.39
N ALA A 309 -38.53 36.74 19.50
CA ALA A 309 -37.29 37.41 19.84
C ALA A 309 -37.55 38.72 20.60
N THR A 310 -36.60 39.11 21.43
CA THR A 310 -36.66 40.38 22.18
C THR A 310 -36.42 41.58 21.27
N ARG A 311 -35.70 41.39 20.15
CA ARG A 311 -35.43 42.41 19.14
C ARG A 311 -35.44 41.81 17.74
N VAL A 312 -35.99 42.57 16.78
CA VAL A 312 -36.08 42.16 15.38
C VAL A 312 -35.28 43.11 14.49
N VAL A 313 -34.37 42.57 13.73
CA VAL A 313 -33.54 43.27 12.74
C VAL A 313 -34.00 42.89 11.34
N ARG A 314 -34.35 43.86 10.51
CA ARG A 314 -34.77 43.62 9.13
C ARG A 314 -33.59 43.76 8.15
N MET A 315 -33.39 42.75 7.30
CA MET A 315 -32.41 42.80 6.24
C MET A 315 -33.06 42.97 4.87
N ILE A 316 -32.58 43.94 4.09
CA ILE A 316 -33.00 44.22 2.70
C ILE A 316 -31.74 44.51 1.88
N ASP A 317 -31.54 43.79 0.77
CA ASP A 317 -30.45 44.01 -0.21
C ASP A 317 -29.07 44.15 0.45
N GLY A 318 -28.75 43.27 1.37
CA GLY A 318 -27.45 43.24 2.06
C GLY A 318 -27.28 44.30 3.16
N ARG A 319 -28.30 45.07 3.51
CA ARG A 319 -28.27 46.09 4.55
C ARG A 319 -29.17 45.72 5.73
N ALA A 320 -28.70 45.97 6.92
CA ALA A 320 -29.53 45.82 8.14
C ALA A 320 -30.22 47.13 8.43
N ILE A 321 -31.53 47.03 8.64
CA ILE A 321 -32.38 48.16 9.09
C ILE A 321 -32.87 47.79 10.47
N GLU A 322 -32.44 48.52 11.47
CA GLU A 322 -32.83 48.32 12.86
C GLU A 322 -34.20 48.96 13.12
N LEU A 323 -35.13 48.20 13.67
CA LEU A 323 -36.48 48.69 13.97
C LEU A 323 -36.60 49.32 15.37
N GLU A 324 -35.69 48.97 16.27
CA GLU A 324 -35.60 49.55 17.63
C GLU A 324 -34.14 49.48 18.12
N SER A 325 -33.60 50.62 18.59
CA SER A 325 -32.23 50.72 19.09
C SER A 325 -32.20 50.54 20.61
N GLY A 326 -31.88 49.33 21.05
CA GLY A 326 -31.32 49.13 22.37
C GLY A 326 -29.82 49.45 22.35
N LYS A 327 -29.27 50.09 23.39
CA LYS A 327 -27.82 50.26 23.52
C LYS A 327 -27.20 49.07 24.25
N PRO A 328 -26.74 48.02 23.54
CA PRO A 328 -26.05 46.93 24.20
C PRO A 328 -24.61 47.35 24.51
N THR A 329 -24.18 47.12 25.72
CA THR A 329 -22.79 47.27 26.16
C THR A 329 -22.09 45.93 25.95
N VAL A 330 -21.35 45.81 24.88
CA VAL A 330 -20.46 44.66 24.69
C VAL A 330 -19.29 44.80 25.68
N ARG A 331 -19.29 43.97 26.73
CA ARG A 331 -18.14 43.89 27.65
C ARG A 331 -17.02 43.09 26.98
N SER A 332 -15.79 43.60 27.09
CA SER A 332 -14.60 42.79 26.73
C SER A 332 -14.60 41.52 27.57
N GLN A 333 -14.46 40.40 26.92
CA GLN A 333 -14.38 39.08 27.56
C GLN A 333 -12.95 38.59 27.58
N ASP A 334 -12.66 37.62 28.46
CA ASP A 334 -11.35 37.04 28.62
C ASP A 334 -10.84 36.37 27.34
N PRO A 335 -9.52 36.32 27.11
CA PRO A 335 -8.90 35.61 25.98
C PRO A 335 -9.42 34.18 25.92
N ILE A 336 -9.48 33.66 24.70
CA ILE A 336 -9.82 32.23 24.50
C ILE A 336 -8.60 31.39 24.83
N ASP A 337 -8.73 30.56 25.86
CA ASP A 337 -7.73 29.55 26.13
C ASP A 337 -7.64 28.53 24.98
N PRO A 338 -6.43 28.11 24.59
CA PRO A 338 -6.29 27.11 23.55
C PRO A 338 -7.08 25.83 23.90
N ALA A 339 -8.05 25.46 23.05
CA ALA A 339 -8.83 24.25 23.29
C ALA A 339 -7.93 23.02 23.40
N PRO A 340 -8.22 22.06 24.30
CA PRO A 340 -7.61 20.75 24.30
C PRO A 340 -7.70 20.11 22.91
N ARG A 341 -6.80 19.19 22.60
CA ARG A 341 -6.71 18.58 21.27
C ARG A 341 -7.42 17.24 21.24
N MET A 342 -7.97 16.91 20.08
CA MET A 342 -8.48 15.58 19.79
C MET A 342 -7.40 14.53 20.06
N HIS A 343 -7.72 13.49 20.80
CA HIS A 343 -6.80 12.40 21.09
C HIS A 343 -6.41 11.66 19.81
N TRP A 344 -5.12 11.25 19.67
CA TRP A 344 -4.64 10.51 18.52
C TRP A 344 -5.40 9.22 18.25
N ARG A 345 -5.89 8.54 19.31
CA ARG A 345 -6.74 7.34 19.21
C ARG A 345 -8.07 7.64 18.53
N ASP A 346 -8.67 8.79 18.81
CA ASP A 346 -9.92 9.23 18.19
C ASP A 346 -9.69 9.60 16.72
N THR A 347 -8.56 10.27 16.43
CA THR A 347 -8.13 10.57 15.05
C THR A 347 -8.00 9.28 14.24
N LEU A 348 -7.35 8.24 14.79
CA LEU A 348 -7.25 6.94 14.14
C LEU A 348 -8.62 6.27 13.97
N LYS A 349 -9.44 6.24 15.02
CA LYS A 349 -10.77 5.59 14.97
C LYS A 349 -11.70 6.24 13.94
N VAL A 350 -11.75 7.56 13.90
CA VAL A 350 -12.59 8.32 12.95
C VAL A 350 -12.01 8.20 11.53
N GLY A 351 -10.68 8.31 11.37
CA GLY A 351 -10.00 8.19 10.09
C GLY A 351 -10.15 6.79 9.48
N LEU A 352 -9.84 5.73 10.25
CA LEU A 352 -10.00 4.34 9.78
C LEU A 352 -11.47 3.97 9.49
N GLY A 353 -12.42 4.55 10.23
CA GLY A 353 -13.85 4.42 9.96
C GLY A 353 -14.23 4.93 8.56
N GLY A 354 -13.46 5.85 8.00
CA GLY A 354 -13.61 6.35 6.63
C GLY A 354 -13.43 5.26 5.56
N ALA A 355 -12.39 4.43 5.69
CA ALA A 355 -12.10 3.33 4.77
C ALA A 355 -13.21 2.27 4.71
N GLY A 356 -13.91 2.02 5.81
CA GLY A 356 -15.02 1.08 5.89
C GLY A 356 -16.31 1.54 5.18
N ARG A 357 -16.44 2.82 4.84
CA ARG A 357 -17.64 3.37 4.18
C ARG A 357 -17.74 2.98 2.69
N ARG A 358 -16.61 2.71 2.02
CA ARG A 358 -16.53 2.28 0.61
C ARG A 358 -15.55 1.12 0.47
N PRO A 359 -15.94 -0.09 0.92
CA PRO A 359 -15.03 -1.23 1.05
C PRO A 359 -14.39 -1.63 -0.27
N LEU A 360 -15.15 -1.64 -1.37
CA LEU A 360 -14.63 -2.06 -2.68
C LEU A 360 -13.45 -1.19 -3.15
N ARG A 361 -13.55 0.13 -3.03
CA ARG A 361 -12.48 1.05 -3.44
C ARG A 361 -11.24 0.89 -2.54
N SER A 362 -11.45 0.81 -1.23
CA SER A 362 -10.37 0.61 -0.26
C SER A 362 -9.65 -0.73 -0.48
N VAL A 363 -10.39 -1.80 -0.76
CA VAL A 363 -9.84 -3.12 -1.09
C VAL A 363 -9.03 -3.08 -2.38
N LEU A 364 -9.56 -2.50 -3.47
CA LEU A 364 -8.81 -2.38 -4.74
C LEU A 364 -7.51 -1.61 -4.56
N THR A 365 -7.54 -0.51 -3.81
CA THR A 365 -6.33 0.29 -3.54
C THR A 365 -5.34 -0.48 -2.68
N ALA A 366 -5.80 -1.15 -1.61
CA ALA A 366 -4.97 -1.98 -0.74
C ALA A 366 -4.36 -3.17 -1.51
N THR A 367 -5.11 -3.77 -2.45
CA THR A 367 -4.61 -4.85 -3.33
C THR A 367 -3.48 -4.35 -4.23
N GLY A 368 -3.57 -3.14 -4.80
CA GLY A 368 -2.48 -2.54 -5.56
C GLY A 368 -1.20 -2.40 -4.74
N VAL A 369 -1.31 -1.92 -3.49
CA VAL A 369 -0.18 -1.84 -2.55
C VAL A 369 0.34 -3.24 -2.23
N ALA A 370 -0.56 -4.20 -1.98
CA ALA A 370 -0.19 -5.58 -1.63
C ALA A 370 0.62 -6.26 -2.73
N ILE A 371 0.24 -6.08 -4.00
CA ILE A 371 0.99 -6.62 -5.15
C ILE A 371 2.41 -6.03 -5.20
N GLY A 372 2.55 -4.71 -5.06
CA GLY A 372 3.85 -4.05 -5.06
C GLY A 372 4.76 -4.52 -3.91
N ILE A 373 4.20 -4.65 -2.71
CA ILE A 373 4.92 -5.13 -1.52
C ILE A 373 5.27 -6.61 -1.62
N ALA A 374 4.36 -7.45 -2.13
CA ALA A 374 4.63 -8.87 -2.35
C ALA A 374 5.76 -9.08 -3.36
N ALA A 375 5.75 -8.35 -4.48
CA ALA A 375 6.81 -8.39 -5.48
C ALA A 375 8.17 -7.97 -4.88
N LEU A 376 8.22 -6.86 -4.15
CA LEU A 376 9.45 -6.38 -3.52
C LEU A 376 9.98 -7.37 -2.49
N SER A 377 9.10 -7.95 -1.67
CA SER A 377 9.47 -8.93 -0.64
C SER A 377 9.99 -10.23 -1.25
N LEU A 378 9.37 -10.72 -2.35
CA LEU A 378 9.81 -11.93 -3.06
C LEU A 378 11.17 -11.73 -3.73
N ILE A 379 11.43 -10.56 -4.33
CA ILE A 379 12.72 -10.23 -4.91
C ILE A 379 13.81 -10.20 -3.83
N GLY A 380 13.50 -9.61 -2.67
CA GLY A 380 14.39 -9.63 -1.50
C GLY A 380 14.65 -11.05 -1.02
N ALA A 381 13.61 -11.88 -0.90
CA ALA A 381 13.70 -13.26 -0.46
C ALA A 381 14.53 -14.13 -1.41
N LEU A 382 14.37 -13.94 -2.73
CA LEU A 382 15.17 -14.60 -3.74
C LEU A 382 16.65 -14.21 -3.63
N ALA A 383 16.93 -12.92 -3.43
CA ALA A 383 18.31 -12.45 -3.29
C ALA A 383 19.01 -13.04 -2.06
N THR A 384 18.32 -13.10 -0.91
CA THR A 384 18.88 -13.68 0.33
C THR A 384 19.01 -15.19 0.26
N GLY A 385 18.03 -15.89 -0.31
CA GLY A 385 18.10 -17.35 -0.51
C GLY A 385 19.27 -17.77 -1.40
N LEU A 386 19.45 -17.05 -2.52
CA LEU A 386 20.55 -17.33 -3.46
C LEU A 386 21.92 -17.01 -2.85
N GLN A 387 22.05 -15.90 -2.11
CA GLN A 387 23.29 -15.54 -1.43
C GLN A 387 23.67 -16.63 -0.41
N GLN A 388 22.69 -17.15 0.34
CA GLN A 388 22.92 -18.23 1.27
C GLN A 388 23.32 -19.55 0.57
N ALA A 389 22.76 -19.82 -0.62
CA ALA A 389 23.15 -20.97 -1.40
C ALA A 389 24.62 -20.90 -1.84
N LEU A 390 25.10 -19.70 -2.20
CA LEU A 390 26.50 -19.44 -2.54
C LEU A 390 27.45 -19.55 -1.33
N ASP A 391 26.97 -19.17 -0.15
CA ASP A 391 27.72 -19.23 1.11
C ASP A 391 27.70 -20.63 1.76
N ALA A 392 26.99 -21.60 1.18
CA ALA A 392 26.85 -22.94 1.76
C ALA A 392 28.19 -23.67 1.86
N PRO A 393 28.53 -24.28 3.03
CA PRO A 393 29.84 -24.93 3.25
C PRO A 393 30.11 -26.09 2.30
N ALA A 394 29.09 -26.68 1.72
CA ALA A 394 29.21 -27.80 0.78
C ALA A 394 29.98 -27.41 -0.51
N LEU A 395 29.88 -26.14 -0.95
CA LEU A 395 30.64 -25.63 -2.10
C LEU A 395 32.06 -25.14 -1.70
N ALA A 396 32.32 -24.94 -0.40
CA ALA A 396 33.51 -24.25 0.09
C ALA A 396 34.75 -25.15 0.24
N THR A 397 34.62 -26.49 0.14
CA THR A 397 35.66 -27.34 0.75
C THR A 397 36.85 -27.71 -0.12
N SER A 398 36.80 -27.61 -1.47
CA SER A 398 37.99 -27.91 -2.29
C SER A 398 38.13 -27.06 -3.55
N GLN A 399 37.03 -26.61 -4.14
CA GLN A 399 37.09 -25.95 -5.45
C GLN A 399 37.31 -24.43 -5.36
N VAL A 400 36.92 -23.77 -4.27
CA VAL A 400 37.04 -22.32 -4.09
C VAL A 400 38.50 -21.85 -4.03
N HIS A 401 39.43 -22.73 -3.63
CA HIS A 401 40.86 -22.43 -3.55
C HIS A 401 41.63 -22.83 -4.79
N GLN A 402 40.96 -23.39 -5.81
CA GLN A 402 41.62 -23.87 -7.04
C GLN A 402 41.67 -22.76 -8.10
N VAL A 403 42.81 -22.68 -8.78
CA VAL A 403 43.03 -21.87 -9.96
C VAL A 403 43.39 -22.84 -11.09
N ALA A 404 42.52 -23.01 -12.06
CA ALA A 404 42.80 -23.79 -13.26
C ALA A 404 43.53 -22.89 -14.27
N VAL A 405 44.62 -23.36 -14.75
CA VAL A 405 45.54 -22.68 -15.69
C VAL A 405 45.43 -23.36 -17.06
N TYR A 406 45.16 -22.57 -18.08
CA TYR A 406 45.02 -23.04 -19.48
C TYR A 406 46.05 -22.37 -20.37
N PRO A 407 46.51 -23.05 -21.42
CA PRO A 407 47.37 -22.42 -22.41
C PRO A 407 46.57 -21.43 -23.25
N VAL A 408 47.15 -20.29 -23.59
CA VAL A 408 46.56 -19.39 -24.57
C VAL A 408 46.87 -19.93 -25.98
N ALA A 409 45.93 -19.86 -26.90
CA ALA A 409 46.09 -20.33 -28.27
C ALA A 409 47.05 -19.49 -29.13
N ASP A 410 48.01 -18.79 -28.52
CA ASP A 410 48.99 -17.95 -29.19
C ASP A 410 50.37 -18.65 -29.17
N ALA A 411 51.10 -18.61 -30.31
CA ALA A 411 52.37 -19.26 -30.50
C ALA A 411 53.50 -18.82 -29.54
N ARG A 412 53.28 -17.84 -28.71
CA ARG A 412 54.22 -17.28 -27.74
C ARG A 412 54.08 -17.82 -26.31
N THR A 413 53.00 -18.54 -26.01
CA THR A 413 52.73 -19.07 -24.67
C THR A 413 53.53 -20.34 -24.43
N PRO A 414 54.18 -20.49 -23.25
CA PRO A 414 54.86 -21.73 -22.90
C PRO A 414 53.87 -22.92 -22.89
N ALA A 415 54.28 -24.05 -23.38
CA ALA A 415 53.46 -25.26 -23.27
C ALA A 415 53.29 -25.65 -21.79
N LEU A 416 52.13 -26.21 -21.42
CA LEU A 416 51.92 -26.75 -20.07
C LEU A 416 52.64 -28.10 -19.95
N ASP A 417 53.98 -28.05 -19.81
CA ASP A 417 54.84 -29.19 -19.62
C ASP A 417 55.26 -29.39 -18.16
N ALA A 418 56.08 -30.41 -17.90
CA ALA A 418 56.56 -30.66 -16.54
C ALA A 418 57.46 -29.51 -15.99
N ALA A 419 58.14 -28.75 -16.86
CA ALA A 419 58.97 -27.62 -16.44
C ALA A 419 58.10 -26.43 -16.03
N THR A 420 57.06 -26.17 -16.81
CA THR A 420 56.03 -25.16 -16.49
C THR A 420 55.28 -25.52 -15.22
N LEU A 421 54.90 -26.79 -15.02
CA LEU A 421 54.28 -27.25 -13.79
C LEU A 421 55.17 -27.01 -12.58
N ALA A 422 56.51 -27.33 -12.73
CA ALA A 422 57.47 -27.04 -11.65
C ALA A 422 57.63 -25.54 -11.36
N THR A 423 57.52 -24.70 -12.38
CA THR A 423 57.58 -23.24 -12.23
C THR A 423 56.31 -22.71 -11.50
N LEU A 424 55.15 -23.16 -11.92
CA LEU A 424 53.86 -22.79 -11.32
C LEU A 424 53.75 -23.30 -9.89
N SER A 425 54.28 -24.46 -9.56
CA SER A 425 54.28 -25.03 -8.21
C SER A 425 55.14 -24.22 -7.19
N ARG A 426 56.10 -23.43 -7.69
CA ARG A 426 56.97 -22.58 -6.86
C ARG A 426 56.43 -21.16 -6.62
N LEU A 427 55.30 -20.83 -7.21
CA LEU A 427 54.66 -19.52 -6.97
C LEU A 427 54.27 -19.38 -5.50
N PRO A 428 54.36 -18.16 -4.94
CA PRO A 428 53.96 -17.90 -3.57
C PRO A 428 52.50 -18.24 -3.35
N HIS A 429 52.17 -18.81 -2.19
CA HIS A 429 50.83 -19.25 -1.81
C HIS A 429 50.23 -20.42 -2.58
N VAL A 430 51.06 -21.17 -3.33
CA VAL A 430 50.66 -22.45 -3.93
C VAL A 430 50.93 -23.58 -2.95
N ARG A 431 49.87 -24.21 -2.45
CA ARG A 431 49.91 -25.36 -1.54
C ARG A 431 50.21 -26.67 -2.31
N ALA A 432 49.63 -26.80 -3.48
CA ALA A 432 49.78 -27.95 -4.36
C ALA A 432 49.55 -27.56 -5.82
N ALA A 433 50.22 -28.23 -6.76
CA ALA A 433 50.02 -28.05 -8.18
C ALA A 433 50.04 -29.42 -8.87
N TRP A 434 49.15 -29.63 -9.81
CA TRP A 434 49.14 -30.84 -10.64
C TRP A 434 48.64 -30.55 -12.04
N GLY A 435 49.22 -31.25 -12.99
CA GLY A 435 48.74 -31.23 -14.38
C GLY A 435 47.53 -32.14 -14.55
N GLN A 436 46.53 -31.66 -15.24
CA GLN A 436 45.36 -32.43 -15.62
C GLN A 436 45.36 -32.75 -17.08
N MET A 437 44.91 -33.99 -17.38
CA MET A 437 44.53 -34.44 -18.72
C MET A 437 43.06 -34.74 -18.75
N GLY A 438 42.34 -34.26 -19.75
CA GLY A 438 40.90 -34.49 -19.92
C GLY A 438 40.58 -34.97 -21.33
N MET A 439 39.66 -35.87 -21.47
CA MET A 439 39.18 -36.39 -22.74
C MET A 439 37.67 -36.57 -22.70
N SER A 440 37.01 -36.18 -23.77
CA SER A 440 35.60 -36.51 -23.97
C SER A 440 35.49 -37.82 -24.73
N GLY A 441 34.54 -38.64 -24.33
CA GLY A 441 34.35 -39.95 -24.95
C GLY A 441 33.06 -40.62 -24.56
N THR A 442 32.89 -41.84 -24.98
CA THR A 442 31.71 -42.65 -24.63
C THR A 442 32.14 -43.78 -23.67
N PHE A 443 31.32 -43.96 -22.65
CA PHE A 443 31.46 -45.05 -21.70
C PHE A 443 30.55 -46.21 -22.07
N THR A 444 31.05 -47.43 -22.05
CA THR A 444 30.27 -48.65 -22.21
C THR A 444 30.59 -49.61 -21.08
N GLY A 445 29.60 -50.14 -20.39
CA GLY A 445 29.77 -51.00 -19.24
C GLY A 445 28.76 -52.13 -19.18
N ALA A 446 28.98 -53.08 -18.28
CA ALA A 446 28.14 -54.29 -18.14
C ALA A 446 26.70 -54.03 -17.63
N GLY A 447 26.36 -52.79 -17.27
CA GLY A 447 25.01 -52.44 -16.83
C GLY A 447 23.98 -52.22 -17.94
N THR A 448 24.39 -52.12 -19.19
CA THR A 448 23.56 -51.74 -20.33
C THR A 448 22.72 -52.84 -20.97
N ALA A 449 22.65 -54.01 -20.37
CA ALA A 449 22.02 -55.18 -20.99
C ALA A 449 20.94 -55.88 -20.17
N ILE A 450 20.04 -55.21 -19.52
CA ILE A 450 18.86 -55.87 -18.96
C ILE A 450 17.56 -55.16 -19.39
N GLY A 451 17.02 -55.61 -20.53
CA GLY A 451 15.57 -55.63 -20.71
C GLY A 451 14.89 -54.55 -21.56
N THR A 452 15.60 -53.78 -22.41
CA THR A 452 14.92 -52.93 -23.42
C THR A 452 15.55 -53.08 -24.79
N ASN A 453 14.74 -53.44 -25.78
CA ASN A 453 15.12 -53.57 -27.21
C ASN A 453 15.34 -52.21 -27.90
N ALA A 454 15.67 -51.15 -27.21
CA ALA A 454 16.04 -49.86 -27.78
C ALA A 454 17.58 -49.77 -27.92
N PRO A 455 18.12 -49.25 -29.02
CA PRO A 455 19.55 -48.97 -29.14
C PRO A 455 19.89 -47.86 -28.14
N VAL A 456 20.44 -48.23 -26.99
CA VAL A 456 20.93 -47.28 -26.01
C VAL A 456 22.19 -46.63 -26.57
N THR A 457 22.15 -45.37 -26.94
CA THR A 457 23.35 -44.59 -27.27
C THR A 457 24.24 -44.60 -26.02
N PRO A 458 25.50 -45.03 -26.13
CA PRO A 458 26.41 -45.03 -24.99
C PRO A 458 26.50 -43.63 -24.40
N PRO A 459 26.38 -43.47 -23.06
CA PRO A 459 26.50 -42.16 -22.45
C PRO A 459 27.84 -41.53 -22.79
N SER A 460 27.81 -40.25 -23.17
CA SER A 460 28.99 -39.44 -23.38
C SER A 460 29.36 -38.75 -22.09
N GLY A 461 30.62 -38.85 -21.69
CA GLY A 461 31.11 -38.22 -20.48
C GLY A 461 32.59 -37.82 -20.62
N GLU A 462 33.11 -37.21 -19.58
CA GLU A 462 34.50 -36.77 -19.50
C GLU A 462 35.34 -37.72 -18.67
N LEU A 463 36.50 -38.12 -19.21
CA LEU A 463 37.53 -38.84 -18.46
C LEU A 463 38.64 -37.86 -18.10
N ILE A 464 38.83 -37.58 -16.82
CA ILE A 464 39.82 -36.62 -16.33
C ILE A 464 40.86 -37.33 -15.47
N SER A 465 42.10 -36.84 -15.51
CA SER A 465 43.18 -37.39 -14.68
C SER A 465 42.96 -37.04 -13.20
N LEU A 466 43.13 -38.04 -12.34
CA LEU A 466 43.07 -37.88 -10.89
C LEU A 466 44.24 -37.02 -10.37
N PRO A 467 44.06 -36.15 -9.39
CA PRO A 467 45.17 -35.52 -8.69
C PRO A 467 46.14 -36.55 -8.10
N PRO A 468 47.41 -36.20 -7.84
CA PRO A 468 48.37 -37.13 -7.23
C PRO A 468 47.83 -37.74 -5.94
N LEU A 469 47.91 -39.06 -5.81
CA LEU A 469 47.35 -39.81 -4.66
C LEU A 469 47.89 -39.37 -3.29
N GLY A 470 49.02 -38.63 -3.26
CA GLY A 470 49.58 -38.04 -2.04
C GLY A 470 48.96 -36.72 -1.61
N SER A 471 48.10 -36.10 -2.41
CA SER A 471 47.47 -34.77 -2.10
C SER A 471 46.05 -34.96 -1.57
N SER A 472 45.94 -35.32 -0.28
CA SER A 472 44.63 -35.66 0.36
C SER A 472 43.59 -34.54 0.28
N SER A 473 44.01 -33.30 0.19
CA SER A 473 43.08 -32.14 0.11
C SER A 473 42.54 -31.87 -1.31
N ALA A 474 43.09 -32.49 -2.33
CA ALA A 474 42.69 -32.32 -3.73
C ALA A 474 41.93 -33.54 -4.27
N LEU A 475 41.89 -34.64 -3.54
CA LEU A 475 41.22 -35.87 -3.97
C LEU A 475 39.70 -35.79 -3.72
N PRO A 476 38.87 -36.38 -4.60
CA PRO A 476 37.44 -36.43 -4.40
C PRO A 476 37.09 -37.29 -3.17
N THR A 477 35.99 -36.95 -2.51
CA THR A 477 35.42 -37.82 -1.48
C THR A 477 34.75 -39.01 -2.11
N VAL A 478 35.27 -40.22 -1.81
CA VAL A 478 34.72 -41.47 -2.31
C VAL A 478 33.51 -41.85 -1.45
N THR A 479 32.35 -41.94 -2.09
CA THR A 479 31.06 -42.28 -1.43
C THR A 479 30.86 -43.79 -1.28
N ALA A 480 31.48 -44.60 -2.20
CA ALA A 480 31.47 -46.04 -2.15
C ALA A 480 32.76 -46.60 -2.78
N GLY A 481 33.30 -47.65 -2.21
CA GLY A 481 34.54 -48.28 -2.71
C GLY A 481 35.81 -47.64 -2.13
N ARG A 482 36.85 -47.48 -2.93
CA ARG A 482 38.16 -46.96 -2.53
C ARG A 482 38.84 -46.13 -3.64
N LEU A 483 39.88 -45.41 -3.29
CA LEU A 483 40.80 -44.77 -4.28
C LEU A 483 41.61 -45.79 -5.05
N PRO A 484 42.09 -45.47 -6.27
CA PRO A 484 43.04 -46.31 -7.03
C PRO A 484 44.30 -46.63 -6.24
N ARG A 485 44.85 -47.85 -6.44
CA ARG A 485 46.03 -48.34 -5.69
C ARG A 485 47.32 -47.66 -6.09
N SER A 486 47.46 -47.29 -7.35
CA SER A 486 48.66 -46.66 -7.87
C SER A 486 48.35 -45.81 -9.10
N ASP A 487 49.31 -44.93 -9.45
CA ASP A 487 49.19 -44.05 -10.62
C ASP A 487 49.19 -44.80 -11.98
N LYS A 488 49.61 -46.07 -12.00
CA LYS A 488 49.64 -46.92 -13.19
C LYS A 488 48.55 -48.00 -13.23
N ALA A 489 47.67 -48.03 -12.21
CA ALA A 489 46.58 -48.99 -12.15
C ALA A 489 45.43 -48.59 -13.12
N THR A 490 44.97 -49.56 -13.94
CA THR A 490 43.81 -49.39 -14.81
C THR A 490 42.52 -49.42 -14.01
N GLU A 491 42.49 -48.62 -12.96
CA GLU A 491 41.40 -48.44 -12.02
C GLU A 491 40.74 -47.07 -12.26
N LEU A 492 39.41 -47.00 -12.06
CA LEU A 492 38.59 -45.82 -12.33
C LEU A 492 37.76 -45.44 -11.12
N LEU A 493 37.63 -44.16 -10.85
CA LEU A 493 36.55 -43.63 -10.06
C LEU A 493 35.46 -43.14 -11.00
N LEU A 494 34.20 -43.54 -10.74
CA LEU A 494 33.07 -43.17 -11.56
C LEU A 494 32.21 -42.17 -10.78
N SER A 495 31.69 -41.15 -11.44
CA SER A 495 30.71 -40.25 -10.79
C SER A 495 29.40 -40.98 -10.58
N ASP A 496 28.65 -40.55 -9.57
CA ASP A 496 27.32 -41.07 -9.26
C ASP A 496 26.35 -40.89 -10.45
N SER A 497 26.42 -39.75 -11.12
CA SER A 497 25.61 -39.44 -12.32
C SER A 497 25.99 -40.34 -13.51
N GLU A 498 27.27 -40.59 -13.74
CA GLU A 498 27.70 -41.47 -14.82
C GLU A 498 27.35 -42.93 -14.55
N ALA A 499 27.42 -43.37 -13.28
CA ALA A 499 26.99 -44.71 -12.89
C ALA A 499 25.49 -44.92 -13.19
N VAL A 500 24.66 -43.93 -12.94
CA VAL A 500 23.21 -43.96 -13.27
C VAL A 500 23.03 -43.98 -14.81
N ALA A 501 23.76 -43.12 -15.54
CA ALA A 501 23.71 -43.08 -17.00
C ALA A 501 24.12 -44.39 -17.67
N LEU A 502 25.05 -45.14 -17.05
CA LEU A 502 25.44 -46.49 -17.48
C LEU A 502 24.42 -47.60 -17.12
N GLY A 503 23.29 -47.23 -16.45
CA GLY A 503 22.19 -48.14 -16.17
C GLY A 503 22.34 -48.95 -14.86
N PHE A 504 23.23 -48.57 -13.96
CA PHE A 504 23.34 -49.22 -12.65
C PHE A 504 22.17 -48.80 -11.75
N LYS A 505 21.54 -49.76 -11.08
CA LYS A 505 20.39 -49.49 -10.15
C LYS A 505 20.76 -48.61 -8.93
N SER A 506 22.01 -48.71 -8.53
CA SER A 506 22.62 -47.83 -7.55
C SER A 506 24.07 -47.54 -7.95
N PRO A 507 24.57 -46.32 -7.68
CA PRO A 507 25.96 -45.98 -8.02
C PRO A 507 26.98 -46.95 -7.42
N ALA A 508 26.77 -47.38 -6.17
CA ALA A 508 27.64 -48.36 -5.51
C ALA A 508 27.71 -49.72 -6.19
N GLY A 509 26.68 -50.10 -6.95
CA GLY A 509 26.66 -51.35 -7.73
C GLY A 509 27.63 -51.38 -8.93
N ALA A 510 28.19 -50.25 -9.30
CA ALA A 510 29.22 -50.18 -10.36
C ALA A 510 30.60 -50.59 -9.85
N VAL A 511 30.86 -50.60 -8.55
CA VAL A 511 32.17 -50.94 -7.98
C VAL A 511 32.50 -52.42 -8.26
N GLY A 512 33.68 -52.64 -8.78
CA GLY A 512 34.18 -53.98 -9.22
C GLY A 512 33.83 -54.36 -10.66
N THR A 513 33.06 -53.54 -11.40
CA THR A 513 32.70 -53.81 -12.79
C THR A 513 33.72 -53.24 -13.77
N GLY A 514 33.81 -53.83 -14.97
CA GLY A 514 34.62 -53.31 -16.06
C GLY A 514 33.84 -52.27 -16.88
N VAL A 515 34.38 -51.07 -17.04
CA VAL A 515 33.85 -50.02 -17.89
C VAL A 515 34.87 -49.69 -19.01
N LYS A 516 34.41 -49.73 -20.23
CA LYS A 516 35.22 -49.41 -21.41
C LYS A 516 34.98 -47.94 -21.80
N PHE A 517 36.08 -47.17 -21.90
CA PHE A 517 36.06 -45.80 -22.40
C PHE A 517 36.63 -45.79 -23.83
N THR A 518 35.93 -45.05 -24.70
CA THR A 518 36.36 -44.80 -26.08
C THR A 518 36.40 -43.31 -26.33
N ALA A 519 37.57 -42.74 -26.53
CA ALA A 519 37.72 -41.30 -26.80
C ALA A 519 37.08 -40.95 -28.14
N THR A 520 36.27 -39.88 -28.16
CA THR A 520 35.77 -39.29 -29.39
C THR A 520 36.65 -38.11 -29.81
N SER A 521 36.71 -37.82 -31.12
CA SER A 521 37.45 -36.67 -31.65
C SER A 521 36.87 -35.37 -31.05
N GLY A 522 37.66 -34.61 -30.32
CA GLY A 522 37.23 -33.40 -29.65
C GLY A 522 37.73 -33.31 -28.20
N ALA A 523 38.85 -33.96 -27.92
CA ALA A 523 39.51 -33.88 -26.63
C ALA A 523 39.73 -32.43 -26.19
N LEU A 524 39.57 -32.16 -24.89
CA LEU A 524 39.74 -30.88 -24.20
C LEU A 524 41.17 -30.27 -24.33
N VAL A 525 41.94 -30.68 -25.32
CA VAL A 525 43.30 -30.19 -25.52
C VAL A 525 43.40 -29.39 -26.82
N PRO A 526 43.73 -28.08 -26.71
CA PRO A 526 43.92 -27.24 -27.90
C PRO A 526 44.97 -27.71 -28.88
N ALA A 527 45.85 -28.62 -28.45
CA ALA A 527 47.00 -29.10 -29.25
C ALA A 527 46.66 -30.25 -30.20
N LEU A 528 45.51 -30.92 -30.05
CA LEU A 528 45.10 -31.98 -30.96
C LEU A 528 43.89 -31.57 -31.78
N THR A 529 44.08 -31.17 -33.01
CA THR A 529 42.99 -30.96 -33.95
C THR A 529 42.31 -32.31 -34.28
N ALA A 530 41.01 -32.26 -34.59
CA ALA A 530 40.16 -33.42 -34.85
C ALA A 530 40.79 -34.45 -35.89
N ASN A 531 41.77 -34.01 -36.67
CA ASN A 531 42.47 -34.83 -37.66
C ASN A 531 43.67 -35.63 -37.11
N GLN A 532 43.98 -35.47 -35.81
CA GLN A 532 45.21 -36.15 -35.25
C GLN A 532 44.88 -37.39 -34.40
N VAL A 533 43.62 -37.66 -34.11
CA VAL A 533 43.17 -38.91 -33.49
C VAL A 533 43.05 -39.96 -34.66
N THR A 534 44.12 -40.58 -35.00
CA THR A 534 44.16 -41.49 -36.15
C THR A 534 43.57 -42.87 -35.89
N HIS A 535 43.34 -43.23 -34.61
CA HIS A 535 42.73 -44.52 -34.24
C HIS A 535 41.84 -44.36 -33.00
N PRO A 536 40.56 -44.75 -33.05
CA PRO A 536 39.72 -44.81 -31.85
C PRO A 536 40.19 -45.94 -30.94
N ALA A 537 41.15 -45.66 -30.10
CA ALA A 537 41.56 -46.62 -29.09
C ALA A 537 40.57 -46.67 -27.96
N SER A 538 40.20 -47.81 -27.48
CA SER A 538 39.39 -48.01 -26.33
C SER A 538 40.18 -48.61 -25.18
N LEU A 539 39.99 -48.14 -23.95
CA LEU A 539 40.64 -48.70 -22.78
C LEU A 539 39.58 -49.20 -21.81
N THR A 540 39.80 -50.38 -21.24
CA THR A 540 38.87 -50.91 -20.21
C THR A 540 39.45 -50.67 -18.83
N PHE A 541 38.63 -50.07 -17.95
CA PHE A 541 38.96 -49.78 -16.59
C PHE A 541 38.12 -50.65 -15.62
N ILE A 542 38.63 -50.91 -14.46
CA ILE A 542 37.88 -51.50 -13.35
C ILE A 542 37.41 -50.33 -12.44
N VAL A 543 36.10 -50.19 -12.24
CA VAL A 543 35.55 -49.22 -11.30
C VAL A 543 35.89 -49.64 -9.88
N VAL A 544 36.67 -48.83 -9.16
CA VAL A 544 37.11 -49.15 -7.79
C VAL A 544 36.43 -48.26 -6.75
N GLY A 545 35.80 -47.17 -7.17
CA GLY A 545 35.05 -46.31 -6.27
C GLY A 545 34.10 -45.35 -7.00
N ILE A 546 33.16 -44.78 -6.24
CA ILE A 546 32.18 -43.81 -6.68
C ILE A 546 32.46 -42.52 -5.94
N PHE A 547 32.34 -41.39 -6.64
CA PHE A 547 32.45 -40.06 -6.08
C PHE A 547 31.24 -39.20 -6.48
N SER A 548 30.96 -38.10 -5.73
CA SER A 548 29.86 -37.18 -6.08
C SER A 548 30.19 -36.43 -7.36
N SER A 549 29.23 -36.33 -8.27
CA SER A 549 29.31 -35.52 -9.49
C SER A 549 29.61 -34.05 -9.26
N ASP A 550 29.40 -33.54 -8.05
CA ASP A 550 29.76 -32.16 -7.64
C ASP A 550 31.27 -31.88 -7.80
N TYR A 551 32.11 -32.91 -7.83
CA TYR A 551 33.56 -32.79 -8.06
C TYR A 551 33.90 -32.51 -9.51
N MET A 552 33.02 -32.85 -10.44
CA MET A 552 33.22 -32.63 -11.87
C MET A 552 32.91 -31.21 -12.29
N PRO A 553 33.55 -30.61 -13.30
CA PRO A 553 33.21 -29.33 -13.85
C PRO A 553 31.71 -29.26 -14.23
N ALA A 554 30.99 -28.29 -13.72
CA ALA A 554 29.56 -28.09 -13.97
C ALA A 554 28.63 -29.27 -13.61
N GLY A 555 29.10 -30.22 -12.75
CA GLY A 555 28.33 -31.42 -12.41
C GLY A 555 28.11 -32.36 -13.56
N SER A 556 28.97 -32.28 -14.59
CA SER A 556 28.90 -33.15 -15.79
C SER A 556 29.16 -34.61 -15.43
N PRO A 557 28.49 -35.56 -16.10
CA PRO A 557 28.79 -36.97 -15.93
C PRO A 557 30.21 -37.27 -16.40
N GLY A 558 30.94 -38.14 -15.67
CA GLY A 558 32.30 -38.46 -16.02
C GLY A 558 33.02 -39.39 -15.05
N ALA A 559 34.32 -39.53 -15.25
CA ALA A 559 35.14 -40.45 -14.48
C ALA A 559 36.54 -39.88 -14.25
N LEU A 560 37.21 -40.36 -13.21
CA LEU A 560 38.57 -40.00 -12.85
C LEU A 560 39.47 -41.22 -12.96
N ALA A 561 40.56 -41.08 -13.69
CA ALA A 561 41.59 -42.14 -13.85
C ALA A 561 42.96 -41.69 -13.36
N PRO A 562 43.83 -42.59 -12.89
CA PRO A 562 45.19 -42.26 -12.51
C PRO A 562 45.97 -41.62 -13.64
N ASN A 563 46.79 -40.63 -13.31
CA ASN A 563 47.50 -39.79 -14.28
C ASN A 563 48.48 -40.62 -15.18
N GLY A 564 49.16 -41.67 -14.64
CA GLY A 564 50.06 -42.51 -15.39
C GLY A 564 49.32 -43.34 -16.43
N VAL A 565 48.09 -43.80 -16.14
CA VAL A 565 47.27 -44.52 -17.15
C VAL A 565 46.78 -43.58 -18.23
N MET A 566 46.36 -42.36 -17.81
CA MET A 566 45.91 -41.32 -18.73
C MET A 566 47.02 -40.95 -19.74
N ARG A 567 48.24 -40.79 -19.27
CA ARG A 567 49.38 -40.53 -20.13
C ARG A 567 49.64 -41.68 -21.14
N ALA A 568 49.60 -42.92 -20.66
CA ALA A 568 49.75 -44.08 -21.51
C ALA A 568 48.66 -44.17 -22.59
N TYR A 569 47.44 -43.95 -22.21
CA TYR A 569 46.31 -43.92 -23.13
C TYR A 569 46.40 -42.76 -24.14
N TRP A 570 46.81 -41.59 -23.69
CA TRP A 570 47.05 -40.44 -24.54
C TRP A 570 48.15 -40.69 -25.59
N SER A 571 49.28 -41.29 -25.19
CA SER A 571 50.33 -41.62 -26.10
C SER A 571 49.89 -42.64 -27.19
N THR A 572 48.94 -43.49 -26.85
CA THR A 572 48.35 -44.47 -27.81
C THR A 572 47.41 -43.74 -28.79
N LEU A 573 46.66 -42.75 -28.38
CA LEU A 573 45.77 -41.98 -29.25
C LEU A 573 46.53 -41.06 -30.20
N ALA A 574 47.60 -40.43 -29.73
CA ALA A 574 48.39 -39.46 -30.47
C ALA A 574 49.35 -40.10 -31.47
N GLY A 575 49.59 -41.38 -31.34
CA GLY A 575 50.57 -42.14 -32.21
C GLY A 575 51.99 -41.65 -31.97
N PRO A 576 52.99 -42.30 -32.71
CA PRO A 576 54.41 -42.07 -32.44
C PRO A 576 54.94 -40.68 -32.79
N ASN A 577 54.19 -39.87 -33.54
CA ASN A 577 54.58 -38.52 -33.98
C ASN A 577 53.76 -37.36 -33.36
N GLY A 578 52.77 -37.65 -32.56
CA GLY A 578 51.79 -36.65 -32.18
C GLY A 578 51.89 -36.06 -30.75
N TRP A 579 52.53 -36.74 -29.81
CA TRP A 579 52.67 -36.28 -28.44
C TRP A 579 54.11 -36.28 -27.93
N LYS A 580 54.60 -35.11 -27.62
CA LYS A 580 55.87 -34.91 -26.93
C LYS A 580 55.60 -34.89 -25.43
N GLY A 581 55.87 -35.99 -24.75
CA GLY A 581 55.52 -36.21 -23.32
C GLY A 581 55.74 -35.02 -22.43
N GLY A 582 54.83 -34.80 -21.59
CA GLY A 582 54.85 -33.72 -20.57
C GLY A 582 53.79 -32.60 -20.75
N GLU A 583 52.99 -32.65 -21.78
CA GLU A 583 51.94 -31.66 -22.03
C GLU A 583 50.65 -31.99 -21.26
N TYR A 584 50.13 -31.02 -20.53
CA TYR A 584 48.86 -31.10 -19.82
C TYR A 584 47.81 -30.26 -20.53
N SER A 585 46.54 -30.67 -20.44
CA SER A 585 45.42 -29.87 -20.93
C SER A 585 45.16 -28.63 -20.07
N SER A 586 45.38 -28.77 -18.78
CA SER A 586 45.35 -27.70 -17.81
C SER A 586 46.25 -28.02 -16.62
N VAL A 587 46.63 -27.02 -15.85
CA VAL A 587 47.30 -27.18 -14.57
C VAL A 587 46.40 -26.60 -13.49
N THR A 588 46.11 -27.38 -12.47
CA THR A 588 45.33 -26.89 -11.33
C THR A 588 46.28 -26.52 -10.19
N LEU A 589 46.19 -25.30 -9.71
CA LEU A 589 46.90 -24.79 -8.55
C LEU A 589 45.92 -24.70 -7.36
N LEU A 590 46.31 -25.21 -6.22
CA LEU A 590 45.60 -25.10 -4.98
C LEU A 590 46.27 -24.02 -4.15
N ALA A 591 45.53 -22.93 -3.89
CA ALA A 591 46.00 -21.84 -3.03
C ALA A 591 45.93 -22.22 -1.55
N ASP A 592 46.79 -21.61 -0.71
CA ASP A 592 46.79 -21.80 0.74
C ASP A 592 45.44 -21.38 1.40
N SER A 593 44.80 -20.33 0.88
CA SER A 593 43.50 -19.89 1.27
C SER A 593 42.78 -19.13 0.15
N GLY A 594 41.47 -18.94 0.25
CA GLY A 594 40.65 -18.16 -0.71
C GLY A 594 41.14 -16.72 -0.92
N LEU A 595 41.80 -16.14 0.07
CA LEU A 595 42.35 -14.78 0.01
C LEU A 595 43.49 -14.66 -1.05
N TYR A 596 44.20 -15.73 -1.30
CA TYR A 596 45.34 -15.74 -2.22
C TYR A 596 44.99 -16.17 -3.65
N VAL A 597 43.75 -16.58 -3.92
CA VAL A 597 43.31 -16.98 -5.29
C VAL A 597 43.44 -15.82 -6.27
N GLY A 598 43.02 -14.57 -5.88
CA GLY A 598 43.17 -13.39 -6.73
C GLY A 598 44.64 -13.02 -7.03
N PRO A 599 45.52 -12.86 -6.02
CA PRO A 599 46.92 -12.64 -6.22
C PRO A 599 47.61 -13.73 -7.04
N LEU A 600 47.31 -15.02 -6.79
CA LEU A 600 47.86 -16.17 -7.54
C LEU A 600 47.41 -16.10 -8.99
N ARG A 601 46.16 -15.83 -9.26
CA ARG A 601 45.62 -15.60 -10.60
C ARG A 601 46.43 -14.57 -11.38
N ASN A 602 46.63 -13.38 -10.79
CA ASN A 602 47.37 -12.29 -11.43
C ASN A 602 48.82 -12.68 -11.72
N SER A 603 49.45 -13.47 -10.83
CA SER A 603 50.78 -13.97 -11.02
C SER A 603 50.86 -14.96 -12.20
N VAL A 604 49.87 -15.83 -12.35
CA VAL A 604 49.81 -16.81 -13.46
C VAL A 604 49.49 -16.11 -14.79
N GLU A 605 48.58 -15.15 -14.79
CA GLU A 605 48.26 -14.35 -15.98
C GLU A 605 49.44 -13.50 -16.46
N SER A 606 50.27 -13.00 -15.54
CA SER A 606 51.51 -12.30 -15.91
C SER A 606 52.55 -13.17 -16.59
N LEU A 607 52.44 -14.50 -16.41
CA LEU A 607 53.28 -15.49 -17.13
C LEU A 607 52.73 -15.85 -18.53
N GLY A 608 51.60 -15.24 -18.92
CA GLY A 608 50.99 -15.42 -20.23
C GLY A 608 49.98 -16.56 -20.32
N PHE A 609 49.51 -17.13 -19.21
CA PHE A 609 48.49 -18.16 -19.17
C PHE A 609 47.10 -17.57 -18.95
N GLN A 610 46.07 -18.27 -19.44
CA GLN A 610 44.71 -18.00 -19.03
C GLN A 610 44.39 -18.74 -17.75
N THR A 611 43.64 -18.09 -16.87
CA THR A 611 43.19 -18.70 -15.62
C THR A 611 41.68 -18.76 -15.56
N GLN A 612 41.18 -19.80 -14.93
CA GLN A 612 39.79 -19.94 -14.58
C GLN A 612 39.69 -20.31 -13.09
N THR A 613 38.95 -19.56 -12.37
CA THR A 613 38.67 -19.83 -10.96
C THR A 613 37.20 -20.21 -10.79
N PHE A 614 36.88 -20.89 -9.70
CA PHE A 614 35.49 -21.17 -9.34
C PHE A 614 34.64 -19.90 -9.35
N GLY A 615 35.16 -18.79 -8.85
CA GLY A 615 34.50 -17.49 -8.88
C GLY A 615 34.19 -16.96 -10.28
N ASP A 616 34.98 -17.33 -11.31
CA ASP A 616 34.76 -16.88 -12.70
C ASP A 616 33.55 -17.57 -13.32
N GLN A 617 33.30 -18.84 -12.99
CA GLN A 617 32.11 -19.56 -13.44
C GLN A 617 30.85 -18.95 -12.85
N PHE A 618 30.89 -18.49 -11.58
CA PHE A 618 29.78 -17.84 -10.91
C PHE A 618 29.63 -16.37 -11.28
N ARG A 619 30.70 -15.67 -11.66
CA ARG A 619 30.66 -14.23 -11.98
C ARG A 619 29.70 -13.91 -13.13
N ASN A 620 29.67 -14.70 -14.19
CA ASN A 620 28.71 -14.54 -15.28
C ASN A 620 27.24 -14.78 -14.79
N PHE A 621 27.08 -15.72 -13.86
CA PHE A 621 25.81 -16.03 -13.26
C PHE A 621 25.39 -14.93 -12.26
N GLU A 622 26.32 -14.45 -11.43
CA GLU A 622 26.09 -13.28 -10.54
C GLU A 622 25.73 -12.01 -11.33
N ASP A 623 26.42 -11.75 -12.43
CA ASP A 623 26.10 -10.63 -13.34
C ASP A 623 24.72 -10.76 -13.95
N LEU A 624 24.33 -11.95 -14.41
CA LEU A 624 23.00 -12.22 -14.93
C LEU A 624 21.93 -12.02 -13.85
N LEU A 625 22.17 -12.56 -12.66
CA LEU A 625 21.28 -12.40 -11.51
C LEU A 625 21.21 -10.95 -11.06
N GLY A 626 22.33 -10.24 -11.07
CA GLY A 626 22.38 -8.80 -10.78
C GLY A 626 21.51 -8.00 -11.76
N LYS A 627 21.60 -8.26 -13.05
CA LYS A 627 20.76 -7.65 -14.09
C LYS A 627 19.29 -7.99 -13.91
N LEU A 628 18.98 -9.26 -13.64
CA LEU A 628 17.61 -9.72 -13.37
C LEU A 628 17.05 -9.05 -12.12
N ARG A 629 17.83 -8.96 -11.04
CA ARG A 629 17.45 -8.27 -9.80
C ARG A 629 17.13 -6.80 -10.06
N VAL A 630 17.95 -6.08 -10.82
CA VAL A 630 17.72 -4.67 -11.18
C VAL A 630 16.45 -4.53 -12.01
N ALA A 631 16.21 -5.41 -12.98
CA ALA A 631 15.00 -5.38 -13.79
C ALA A 631 13.73 -5.64 -12.96
N LEU A 632 13.77 -6.65 -12.09
CA LEU A 632 12.65 -6.97 -11.19
C LEU A 632 12.41 -5.86 -10.17
N LEU A 633 13.47 -5.25 -9.62
CA LEU A 633 13.36 -4.10 -8.72
C LEU A 633 12.73 -2.90 -9.43
N GLY A 634 13.12 -2.65 -10.68
CA GLY A 634 12.50 -1.64 -11.52
C GLY A 634 10.98 -1.86 -11.69
N LEU A 635 10.57 -3.09 -11.96
CA LEU A 635 9.16 -3.47 -12.08
C LEU A 635 8.42 -3.27 -10.75
N ALA A 636 9.02 -3.65 -9.61
CA ALA A 636 8.44 -3.44 -8.29
C ALA A 636 8.27 -1.95 -7.96
N ILE A 637 9.24 -1.11 -8.32
CA ILE A 637 9.15 0.36 -8.16
C ILE A 637 7.98 0.91 -8.99
N VAL A 638 7.84 0.49 -10.24
CA VAL A 638 6.71 0.91 -11.10
C VAL A 638 5.37 0.50 -10.48
N ALA A 639 5.26 -0.73 -9.97
CA ALA A 639 4.05 -1.21 -9.29
C ALA A 639 3.72 -0.37 -8.04
N LEU A 640 4.73 -0.02 -7.24
CA LEU A 640 4.58 0.85 -6.07
C LEU A 640 4.16 2.28 -6.47
N LEU A 641 4.74 2.85 -7.52
CA LEU A 641 4.33 4.16 -8.03
C LEU A 641 2.87 4.17 -8.51
N LEU A 642 2.43 3.12 -9.21
CA LEU A 642 1.04 2.97 -9.61
C LEU A 642 0.11 2.83 -8.39
N ALA A 643 0.53 2.10 -7.36
CA ALA A 643 -0.20 2.03 -6.09
C ALA A 643 -0.30 3.39 -5.40
N CYS A 644 0.79 4.17 -5.36
CA CYS A 644 0.81 5.53 -4.82
C CYS A 644 -0.17 6.46 -5.56
N LEU A 645 -0.17 6.42 -6.89
CA LEU A 645 -1.13 7.18 -7.71
C LEU A 645 -2.57 6.74 -7.45
N GLY A 646 -2.79 5.43 -7.29
CA GLY A 646 -4.10 4.87 -6.91
C GLY A 646 -4.59 5.39 -5.55
N ILE A 647 -3.72 5.43 -4.53
CA ILE A 647 -4.04 6.00 -3.22
C ILE A 647 -4.36 7.49 -3.35
N ALA A 648 -3.49 8.27 -4.02
CA ALA A 648 -3.68 9.70 -4.18
C ALA A 648 -5.02 10.02 -4.90
N ASN A 649 -5.34 9.30 -5.98
CA ASN A 649 -6.60 9.45 -6.69
C ASN A 649 -7.82 9.06 -5.83
N THR A 650 -7.72 7.96 -5.09
CA THR A 650 -8.79 7.50 -4.18
C THR A 650 -9.05 8.52 -3.08
N MET A 651 -7.99 9.05 -2.47
CA MET A 651 -8.09 10.06 -1.42
C MET A 651 -8.61 11.39 -1.96
N TYR A 652 -8.17 11.80 -3.16
CA TYR A 652 -8.67 13.01 -3.82
C TYR A 652 -10.18 12.95 -4.04
N THR A 653 -10.66 11.84 -4.58
CA THR A 653 -12.10 11.61 -4.78
C THR A 653 -12.84 11.55 -3.45
N ALA A 654 -12.28 10.91 -2.42
CA ALA A 654 -12.86 10.86 -1.08
C ALA A 654 -13.03 12.26 -0.47
N VAL A 655 -12.06 13.16 -0.68
CA VAL A 655 -12.14 14.56 -0.23
C VAL A 655 -13.27 15.31 -0.94
N LEU A 656 -13.39 15.16 -2.27
CA LEU A 656 -14.47 15.80 -3.04
C LEU A 656 -15.86 15.31 -2.62
N GLU A 657 -16.02 14.00 -2.43
CA GLU A 657 -17.29 13.40 -2.02
C GLU A 657 -17.70 13.74 -0.58
N ARG A 658 -16.73 14.08 0.29
CA ARG A 658 -16.96 14.43 1.69
C ARG A 658 -16.78 15.92 1.98
N THR A 659 -16.84 16.78 0.94
CA THR A 659 -16.65 18.23 1.09
C THR A 659 -17.60 18.80 2.15
N LYS A 660 -18.87 18.38 2.15
CA LYS A 660 -19.87 18.81 3.14
C LYS A 660 -19.53 18.33 4.56
N GLU A 661 -19.06 17.07 4.74
CA GLU A 661 -18.62 16.56 6.05
C GLU A 661 -17.41 17.35 6.58
N ILE A 662 -16.46 17.70 5.71
CA ILE A 662 -15.31 18.56 6.07
C ILE A 662 -15.77 19.94 6.51
N GLY A 663 -16.72 20.52 5.77
CA GLY A 663 -17.35 21.79 6.14
C GLY A 663 -17.96 21.74 7.52
N VAL A 664 -18.70 20.69 7.84
CA VAL A 664 -19.32 20.47 9.17
C VAL A 664 -18.25 20.37 10.26
N LEU A 665 -17.22 19.55 10.06
CA LEU A 665 -16.13 19.41 11.04
C LEU A 665 -15.48 20.77 11.35
N LYS A 666 -15.17 21.54 10.31
CA LYS A 666 -14.59 22.88 10.47
C LYS A 666 -15.54 23.87 11.11
N ALA A 667 -16.82 23.81 10.78
CA ALA A 667 -17.84 24.65 11.40
C ALA A 667 -17.99 24.35 12.90
N LEU A 668 -17.82 23.10 13.31
CA LEU A 668 -17.82 22.70 14.73
C LEU A 668 -16.50 23.02 15.46
N GLY A 669 -15.52 23.62 14.77
CA GLY A 669 -14.26 24.05 15.36
C GLY A 669 -13.08 23.08 15.16
N ALA A 670 -13.17 22.09 14.25
CA ALA A 670 -12.02 21.30 13.87
C ALA A 670 -10.95 22.19 13.23
N ARG A 671 -9.70 22.03 13.67
CA ARG A 671 -8.56 22.73 13.08
C ARG A 671 -8.19 22.09 11.75
N SER A 672 -7.59 22.85 10.84
CA SER A 672 -7.11 22.35 9.55
C SER A 672 -6.16 21.14 9.72
N ARG A 673 -5.36 21.12 10.79
CA ARG A 673 -4.47 20.00 11.13
C ARG A 673 -5.25 18.74 11.52
N ASP A 674 -6.36 18.86 12.25
CA ASP A 674 -7.17 17.71 12.66
C ASP A 674 -7.81 17.05 11.45
N VAL A 675 -8.33 17.85 10.51
CA VAL A 675 -8.87 17.37 9.23
C VAL A 675 -7.78 16.68 8.42
N MET A 676 -6.59 17.27 8.32
CA MET A 676 -5.44 16.66 7.62
C MET A 676 -5.09 15.29 8.21
N LEU A 677 -4.99 15.21 9.55
CA LEU A 677 -4.62 13.97 10.24
C LEU A 677 -5.68 12.87 10.09
N LEU A 678 -6.98 13.21 10.01
CA LEU A 678 -8.04 12.25 9.75
C LEU A 678 -7.87 11.57 8.39
N PHE A 679 -7.63 12.33 7.33
CA PHE A 679 -7.42 11.78 5.99
C PHE A 679 -6.08 11.07 5.86
N LEU A 680 -5.04 11.55 6.54
CA LEU A 680 -3.73 10.89 6.57
C LEU A 680 -3.82 9.53 7.28
N ALA A 681 -4.57 9.44 8.38
CA ALA A 681 -4.83 8.17 9.08
C ALA A 681 -5.58 7.16 8.20
N GLU A 682 -6.52 7.62 7.36
CA GLU A 682 -7.23 6.78 6.38
C GLU A 682 -6.25 6.23 5.33
N ALA A 683 -5.40 7.07 4.73
CA ALA A 683 -4.39 6.66 3.75
C ALA A 683 -3.36 5.69 4.35
N THR A 684 -2.87 6.00 5.56
CA THR A 684 -1.93 5.15 6.31
C THR A 684 -2.53 3.78 6.63
N GLY A 685 -3.82 3.75 6.99
CA GLY A 685 -4.57 2.52 7.25
C GLY A 685 -4.67 1.61 6.01
N ILE A 686 -4.93 2.19 4.83
CA ILE A 686 -4.95 1.47 3.55
C ILE A 686 -3.56 0.89 3.25
N GLY A 687 -2.49 1.69 3.48
CA GLY A 687 -1.11 1.25 3.29
C GLY A 687 -0.71 0.12 4.23
N LEU A 688 -1.10 0.20 5.50
CA LEU A 688 -0.85 -0.85 6.49
C LEU A 688 -1.56 -2.16 6.12
N ALA A 689 -2.84 -2.06 5.75
CA ALA A 689 -3.61 -3.23 5.32
C ALA A 689 -3.00 -3.87 4.06
N GLY A 690 -2.67 -3.06 3.03
CA GLY A 690 -2.00 -3.53 1.83
C GLY A 690 -0.61 -4.13 2.11
N GLY A 691 0.17 -3.49 2.99
CA GLY A 691 1.48 -3.99 3.42
C GLY A 691 1.41 -5.35 4.12
N LEU A 692 0.48 -5.52 5.05
CA LEU A 692 0.26 -6.79 5.75
C LEU A 692 -0.21 -7.90 4.80
N ILE A 693 -1.17 -7.60 3.92
CA ILE A 693 -1.65 -8.57 2.91
C ILE A 693 -0.51 -8.93 1.96
N GLY A 694 0.25 -7.95 1.47
CA GLY A 694 1.39 -8.16 0.57
C GLY A 694 2.48 -9.02 1.20
N ALA A 695 2.80 -8.78 2.48
CA ALA A 695 3.74 -9.58 3.24
C ALA A 695 3.26 -11.03 3.41
N PHE A 696 1.99 -11.22 3.75
CA PHE A 696 1.39 -12.55 3.87
C PHE A 696 1.43 -13.32 2.53
N VAL A 697 1.08 -12.65 1.44
CA VAL A 697 1.15 -13.22 0.08
C VAL A 697 2.59 -13.57 -0.29
N ALA A 698 3.57 -12.73 0.04
CA ALA A 698 4.99 -12.99 -0.22
C ALA A 698 5.48 -14.25 0.50
N VAL A 699 5.13 -14.40 1.79
CA VAL A 699 5.47 -15.61 2.57
C VAL A 699 4.82 -16.85 1.97
N GLY A 700 3.54 -16.76 1.59
CA GLY A 700 2.81 -17.87 0.96
C GLY A 700 3.42 -18.29 -0.38
N LEU A 701 3.68 -17.33 -1.27
CA LEU A 701 4.28 -17.58 -2.58
C LEU A 701 5.72 -18.05 -2.46
N GLY A 702 6.50 -17.52 -1.50
CA GLY A 702 7.86 -18.01 -1.23
C GLY A 702 7.89 -19.47 -0.81
N ARG A 703 6.99 -19.90 0.08
CA ARG A 703 6.86 -21.30 0.47
C ARG A 703 6.41 -22.19 -0.69
N LEU A 704 5.47 -21.72 -1.49
CA LEU A 704 5.03 -22.45 -2.69
C LEU A 704 6.17 -22.57 -3.72
N GLY A 705 6.95 -21.50 -3.88
CA GLY A 705 8.13 -21.48 -4.76
C GLY A 705 9.17 -22.50 -4.31
N ASN A 706 9.52 -22.54 -3.01
CA ASN A 706 10.45 -23.53 -2.47
C ASN A 706 9.93 -24.96 -2.68
N ALA A 707 8.65 -25.22 -2.37
CA ALA A 707 8.06 -26.53 -2.60
C ALA A 707 8.02 -26.94 -4.08
N ALA A 708 7.90 -25.99 -5.01
CA ALA A 708 7.98 -26.27 -6.45
C ALA A 708 9.42 -26.61 -6.89
N VAL A 709 10.40 -25.86 -6.38
CA VAL A 709 11.82 -26.14 -6.63
C VAL A 709 12.20 -27.50 -6.08
N ASP A 710 11.82 -27.84 -4.85
CA ASP A 710 12.09 -29.16 -4.24
C ASP A 710 11.53 -30.30 -5.08
N ARG A 711 10.33 -30.15 -5.64
CA ARG A 711 9.74 -31.18 -6.53
C ARG A 711 10.48 -31.32 -7.85
N LEU A 712 10.99 -30.22 -8.41
CA LEU A 712 11.73 -30.22 -9.67
C LEU A 712 13.15 -30.74 -9.47
N THR A 713 13.77 -30.55 -8.31
CA THR A 713 15.14 -30.91 -8.00
C THR A 713 15.26 -32.28 -7.32
N GLN A 714 14.19 -32.90 -6.85
CA GLN A 714 14.18 -34.23 -6.24
C GLN A 714 14.79 -35.34 -7.12
N SER A 715 14.91 -35.10 -8.44
CA SER A 715 15.59 -35.99 -9.38
C SER A 715 17.10 -35.75 -9.53
N VAL A 716 17.63 -34.64 -8.99
CA VAL A 716 19.03 -34.24 -9.30
C VAL A 716 19.89 -34.11 -8.04
N ALA A 717 19.41 -33.61 -6.94
CA ALA A 717 20.10 -33.59 -5.65
C ALA A 717 19.16 -33.11 -4.52
N SER A 718 19.24 -33.70 -3.35
CA SER A 718 18.61 -33.20 -2.12
C SER A 718 19.41 -32.02 -1.55
N THR A 719 19.45 -30.92 -2.27
CA THR A 719 20.02 -29.66 -1.75
C THR A 719 18.96 -28.99 -0.92
N GLY A 720 18.93 -29.25 0.37
CA GLY A 720 17.97 -28.65 1.32
C GLY A 720 18.24 -27.18 1.58
N PHE A 721 18.19 -26.32 0.54
CA PHE A 721 18.27 -24.89 0.73
C PHE A 721 17.01 -24.18 0.21
N ASP A 722 16.58 -23.16 0.96
CA ASP A 722 15.44 -22.33 0.60
C ASP A 722 15.83 -21.29 -0.46
N VAL A 723 15.32 -21.43 -1.69
CA VAL A 723 15.52 -20.46 -2.78
C VAL A 723 14.87 -19.11 -2.45
N PHE A 724 13.70 -19.15 -1.85
CA PHE A 724 12.96 -17.96 -1.38
C PHE A 724 13.01 -17.90 0.15
N ARG A 725 14.03 -17.23 0.68
CA ARG A 725 14.13 -17.03 2.13
C ARG A 725 13.52 -15.69 2.52
N VAL A 726 12.31 -15.74 3.08
CA VAL A 726 11.60 -14.55 3.58
C VAL A 726 12.04 -14.29 5.02
N ASP A 727 13.03 -13.44 5.20
CA ASP A 727 13.50 -13.03 6.52
C ASP A 727 12.60 -11.95 7.13
N VAL A 728 12.40 -11.99 8.47
CA VAL A 728 11.57 -11.03 9.22
C VAL A 728 11.96 -9.56 8.95
N PRO A 729 13.22 -9.15 8.89
CA PRO A 729 13.60 -7.78 8.58
C PRO A 729 13.09 -7.29 7.21
N ILE A 730 13.11 -8.14 6.19
CA ILE A 730 12.63 -7.79 4.84
C ILE A 730 11.14 -7.47 4.88
N VAL A 731 10.36 -8.30 5.59
CA VAL A 731 8.92 -8.11 5.78
C VAL A 731 8.62 -6.81 6.52
N LEU A 732 9.35 -6.54 7.60
CA LEU A 732 9.17 -5.30 8.38
C LEU A 732 9.51 -4.05 7.56
N ILE A 733 10.61 -4.06 6.83
CA ILE A 733 11.01 -2.95 5.94
C ILE A 733 9.93 -2.72 4.87
N ALA A 734 9.41 -3.78 4.28
CA ALA A 734 8.37 -3.70 3.26
C ALA A 734 7.06 -3.10 3.81
N ILE A 735 6.63 -3.49 5.02
CA ILE A 735 5.45 -2.90 5.68
C ILE A 735 5.68 -1.42 6.01
N VAL A 736 6.84 -1.07 6.58
CA VAL A 736 7.19 0.32 6.88
C VAL A 736 7.20 1.16 5.60
N LEU A 737 7.74 0.64 4.51
CA LEU A 737 7.75 1.30 3.21
C LEU A 737 6.33 1.50 2.66
N ALA A 738 5.44 0.49 2.79
CA ALA A 738 4.04 0.61 2.40
C ALA A 738 3.32 1.73 3.16
N VAL A 739 3.52 1.80 4.48
CA VAL A 739 2.97 2.84 5.35
C VAL A 739 3.52 4.22 4.99
N ALA A 740 4.82 4.34 4.78
CA ALA A 740 5.47 5.60 4.40
C ALA A 740 4.96 6.11 3.05
N LEU A 741 4.97 5.26 2.02
CA LEU A 741 4.52 5.62 0.67
C LEU A 741 3.05 6.01 0.63
N SER A 742 2.18 5.26 1.33
CA SER A 742 0.75 5.58 1.41
C SER A 742 0.49 6.89 2.15
N SER A 743 1.25 7.17 3.21
CA SER A 743 1.17 8.43 3.95
C SER A 743 1.58 9.63 3.07
N VAL A 744 2.68 9.49 2.33
CA VAL A 744 3.15 10.52 1.38
C VAL A 744 2.13 10.75 0.26
N SER A 745 1.59 9.66 -0.31
CA SER A 745 0.58 9.75 -1.39
C SER A 745 -0.72 10.39 -0.93
N GLY A 746 -1.12 10.16 0.33
CA GLY A 746 -2.31 10.75 0.95
C GLY A 746 -2.12 12.21 1.39
N LEU A 747 -0.87 12.71 1.47
CA LEU A 747 -0.59 14.02 2.06
C LEU A 747 -1.18 15.17 1.24
N LEU A 748 -1.02 15.19 -0.08
CA LEU A 748 -1.56 16.24 -0.94
C LEU A 748 -3.09 16.34 -0.89
N PRO A 749 -3.87 15.25 -1.03
CA PRO A 749 -5.32 15.29 -0.84
C PRO A 749 -5.72 15.73 0.58
N ALA A 750 -5.02 15.25 1.62
CA ALA A 750 -5.28 15.63 3.00
C ALA A 750 -5.03 17.13 3.26
N LEU A 751 -3.97 17.70 2.68
CA LEU A 751 -3.72 19.15 2.73
C LEU A 751 -4.82 19.94 2.02
N ARG A 752 -5.31 19.48 0.86
CA ARG A 752 -6.44 20.11 0.18
C ARG A 752 -7.71 20.08 1.02
N ALA A 753 -8.01 18.96 1.66
CA ALA A 753 -9.12 18.85 2.61
C ALA A 753 -8.98 19.86 3.77
N ALA A 754 -7.76 19.96 4.31
CA ALA A 754 -7.43 20.88 5.39
C ALA A 754 -7.58 22.36 5.02
N MET A 755 -7.32 22.72 3.77
CA MET A 755 -7.40 24.10 3.27
C MET A 755 -8.80 24.50 2.76
N GLN A 756 -9.78 23.58 2.75
CA GLN A 756 -11.14 23.91 2.35
C GLN A 756 -11.75 24.97 3.26
N ASP A 757 -12.41 25.94 2.66
CA ASP A 757 -13.16 26.98 3.35
C ASP A 757 -14.48 26.40 3.89
N PRO A 758 -14.77 26.49 5.20
CA PRO A 758 -15.97 25.91 5.78
C PRO A 758 -17.26 26.50 5.19
N SER A 759 -17.28 27.81 4.89
CA SER A 759 -18.46 28.46 4.34
C SER A 759 -18.80 27.97 2.93
N ARG A 760 -17.78 27.75 2.09
CA ARG A 760 -17.94 27.20 0.73
C ARG A 760 -18.29 25.72 0.77
N ALA A 761 -17.66 24.95 1.67
CA ALA A 761 -17.90 23.52 1.78
C ALA A 761 -19.33 23.18 2.22
N LEU A 762 -19.95 24.02 3.08
CA LEU A 762 -21.33 23.84 3.53
C LEU A 762 -22.38 24.21 2.46
N ARG A 763 -22.05 25.11 1.51
CA ARG A 763 -22.92 25.51 0.40
C ARG A 763 -22.81 24.62 -0.83
N TYR A 764 -21.90 23.65 -0.81
CA TYR A 764 -21.70 22.72 -1.92
C TYR A 764 -22.87 21.72 -1.97
N GLU A 765 -23.73 21.83 -3.02
CA GLU A 765 -24.80 20.90 -3.35
C GLU A 765 -24.30 19.74 -4.22
#